data_56412edd56ec138b6975ad940ed5e6d2
#
_entry.id   56412edd56ec138b6975ad940ed5e6d2
#
_cell.length_a   1.000
_cell.length_b   1.000
_cell.length_c   1.000
_cell.angle_alpha   90.00
_cell.angle_beta   90.00
_cell.angle_gamma   90.00
#
_symmetry.space_group_name_H-M   'P 1'
#
loop_
_entity.id
_entity.type
_entity.pdbx_description
1 polymer ?
#
loop_
_entity_poly.entity_id
_entity_poly.type
_entity_poly.pdbx_seq_one_letter_code
_entity_poly.pdbx_strand_id
1 'polypeptide(L)'
;MKNALRVCAVLCTVLTFLLGSALISVLETQTPLGTNVQAQLSLRASQQSKSELIQNFDALVDRYAADGAQLLKVVADPEDFWHGKSVYVFGANSLSSDGETIDWFDPDKHGKKYPARALGDSSLDGQYALAGSQEFVRAFESLAREQGMDVKVTSVNPVRVVYGAVTSSGSLTSLICLAVLFCTAIMGWLSVRSRTQNILLLNGYSPQRLQLRDAQDLLLLALPPAAVTALCMGCVEGYVYGVAHLPQLMGVTALIFAVFTVLMLVALLLINLMTWPSISAVGRREPAYRRFTVPSAIAKYAVVVLVACTIPGLVSSAQVSLGRSDSAAGWSLLSDQYTLRVNVPEATIRDEQALASYDQATVRALGSLESRNGVLLSYALENVKGLEGSGYDGALMVNRAYVDLLQQRLGLSFKKVEDSSFPGSQSLRAEYSFHQKDREDRGFTLLTVEDKTNSSGVKVPALSSQDSRLLNYKKPVLVVTESATQNLQPSFISAALTTGNIMVSQPASVRAAYNAEEIGQTLLSVDRAGEEHLYIAQLERNRYVAHLVGLAILCAALVIGTAINTYITLAARARNDFVLRTAGLPLRTIFSGYLLKETCIVCLCSAAALVLLLVQGAEYAFSALAAPLLYGTILALVLRLSFSRIFTATVHRRHV
;
A
#
# COMPACT_ATOMS: atom_id res chain seq x y z
N MET A 1 25.84 -7.19 27.69
CA MET A 1 25.80 -6.07 26.72
C MET A 1 26.46 -6.39 25.38
N LYS A 2 27.68 -7.01 25.28
CA LYS A 2 28.24 -7.44 24.00
C LYS A 2 27.28 -8.33 23.20
N ASN A 3 26.66 -9.33 23.85
CA ASN A 3 25.67 -10.19 23.22
C ASN A 3 24.39 -9.43 22.85
N ALA A 4 23.98 -8.42 23.63
CA ALA A 4 22.84 -7.58 23.27
C ALA A 4 23.09 -6.79 21.97
N LEU A 5 24.30 -6.21 21.80
CA LEU A 5 24.66 -5.51 20.57
C LEU A 5 24.69 -6.46 19.36
N ARG A 6 25.22 -7.69 19.53
CA ARG A 6 25.18 -8.72 18.47
C ARG A 6 23.74 -9.10 18.09
N VAL A 7 22.89 -9.30 19.09
CA VAL A 7 21.45 -9.57 18.85
C VAL A 7 20.79 -8.38 18.12
N CYS A 8 21.08 -7.15 18.53
CA CYS A 8 20.59 -5.96 17.80
C CYS A 8 21.09 -5.95 16.35
N ALA A 9 22.38 -6.25 16.10
CA ALA A 9 22.92 -6.28 14.74
C ALA A 9 22.21 -7.34 13.89
N VAL A 10 22.00 -8.55 14.43
CA VAL A 10 21.23 -9.62 13.75
C VAL A 10 19.81 -9.15 13.42
N LEU A 11 19.07 -8.65 14.42
CA LEU A 11 17.70 -8.18 14.25
C LEU A 11 17.63 -7.04 13.22
N CYS A 12 18.51 -6.07 13.32
CA CYS A 12 18.55 -4.97 12.36
C CYS A 12 18.84 -5.46 10.93
N THR A 13 19.71 -6.46 10.76
CA THR A 13 19.97 -7.04 9.44
C THR A 13 18.73 -7.75 8.90
N VAL A 14 18.06 -8.59 9.70
CA VAL A 14 16.81 -9.24 9.31
C VAL A 14 15.76 -8.22 8.91
N LEU A 15 15.55 -7.19 9.76
CA LEU A 15 14.58 -6.13 9.51
C LEU A 15 14.92 -5.31 8.25
N THR A 16 16.21 -5.10 7.96
CA THR A 16 16.66 -4.42 6.73
C THR A 16 16.33 -5.24 5.48
N PHE A 17 16.50 -6.57 5.54
CA PHE A 17 16.11 -7.46 4.45
C PHE A 17 14.60 -7.45 4.23
N LEU A 18 13.80 -7.63 5.29
CA LEU A 18 12.33 -7.56 5.19
C LEU A 18 11.84 -6.22 4.63
N LEU A 19 12.47 -5.12 5.02
CA LEU A 19 12.17 -3.81 4.47
C LEU A 19 12.59 -3.71 3.00
N GLY A 20 13.74 -4.24 2.64
CA GLY A 20 14.24 -4.31 1.26
C GLY A 20 13.28 -5.08 0.35
N SER A 21 12.83 -6.27 0.77
CA SER A 21 11.87 -7.09 0.04
C SER A 21 10.53 -6.37 -0.12
N ALA A 22 10.01 -5.74 0.96
CA ALA A 22 8.78 -4.96 0.89
C ALA A 22 8.89 -3.75 -0.07
N LEU A 23 10.03 -3.05 -0.06
CA LEU A 23 10.29 -1.94 -0.98
C LEU A 23 10.35 -2.42 -2.44
N ILE A 24 11.05 -3.54 -2.72
CA ILE A 24 11.14 -4.10 -4.06
C ILE A 24 9.75 -4.54 -4.54
N SER A 25 8.94 -5.20 -3.71
CA SER A 25 7.57 -5.58 -4.06
C SER A 25 6.70 -4.38 -4.41
N VAL A 26 6.86 -3.24 -3.71
CA VAL A 26 6.16 -1.99 -4.05
C VAL A 26 6.67 -1.40 -5.37
N LEU A 27 8.00 -1.40 -5.59
CA LEU A 27 8.60 -0.91 -6.82
C LEU A 27 8.17 -1.73 -8.03
N GLU A 28 8.13 -3.05 -7.88
CA GLU A 28 7.75 -3.98 -8.95
C GLU A 28 6.31 -3.81 -9.42
N THR A 29 5.40 -3.32 -8.56
CA THR A 29 4.03 -3.03 -8.99
C THR A 29 3.96 -1.96 -10.06
N GLN A 30 4.95 -1.08 -10.11
CA GLN A 30 4.99 0.07 -11.03
C GLN A 30 5.95 -0.14 -12.19
N THR A 31 7.04 -0.91 -11.98
CA THR A 31 8.08 -1.13 -12.98
C THR A 31 8.53 -2.58 -12.96
N PRO A 32 8.47 -3.31 -14.08
CA PRO A 32 9.04 -4.65 -14.17
C PRO A 32 10.53 -4.60 -13.83
N LEU A 33 10.98 -5.45 -12.90
CA LEU A 33 12.39 -5.58 -12.57
C LEU A 33 13.16 -6.15 -13.76
N GLY A 34 14.42 -5.74 -13.92
CA GLY A 34 15.26 -6.17 -15.05
C GLY A 34 15.15 -5.28 -16.29
N THR A 35 14.23 -4.31 -16.31
CA THR A 35 14.19 -3.27 -17.35
C THR A 35 14.92 -2.01 -16.86
N ASN A 36 15.78 -1.42 -17.71
CA ASN A 36 16.48 -0.17 -17.40
C ASN A 36 15.53 1.04 -17.53
N VAL A 37 14.48 1.05 -16.71
CA VAL A 37 13.48 2.12 -16.73
C VAL A 37 14.10 3.45 -16.29
N GLN A 38 14.02 4.45 -17.17
CA GLN A 38 14.50 5.82 -16.91
C GLN A 38 13.37 6.76 -16.47
N ALA A 39 12.14 6.50 -16.90
CA ALA A 39 10.99 7.30 -16.55
C ALA A 39 9.73 6.46 -16.44
N GLN A 40 8.84 6.87 -15.54
CA GLN A 40 7.45 6.45 -15.48
C GLN A 40 6.58 7.57 -16.04
N LEU A 41 5.58 7.20 -16.81
CA LEU A 41 4.59 8.12 -17.30
C LEU A 41 3.19 7.69 -16.91
N SER A 42 2.35 8.67 -16.63
CA SER A 42 0.91 8.51 -16.69
C SER A 42 0.40 9.24 -17.94
N LEU A 43 -0.24 8.50 -18.82
CA LEU A 43 -0.89 9.04 -20.02
C LEU A 43 -2.39 9.10 -19.80
N ARG A 44 -3.03 10.18 -20.23
CA ARG A 44 -4.48 10.35 -20.24
C ARG A 44 -4.93 10.90 -21.58
N ALA A 45 -6.01 10.35 -22.02
CA ALA A 45 -6.85 10.65 -23.19
C ALA A 45 -6.27 11.55 -24.29
N SER A 46 -6.24 11.01 -25.50
CA SER A 46 -6.09 11.76 -26.74
C SER A 46 -7.40 11.73 -27.53
N GLN A 47 -7.66 12.77 -28.29
CA GLN A 47 -8.77 12.81 -29.26
C GLN A 47 -8.43 12.09 -30.58
N GLN A 48 -7.20 11.62 -30.75
CA GLN A 48 -6.73 10.96 -31.96
C GLN A 48 -7.06 9.48 -32.01
N SER A 49 -7.01 8.92 -33.23
CA SER A 49 -7.26 7.49 -33.40
C SER A 49 -6.16 6.66 -32.75
N LYS A 50 -6.56 5.63 -32.01
CA LYS A 50 -5.65 4.75 -31.28
C LYS A 50 -4.61 4.08 -32.19
N SER A 51 -5.01 3.64 -33.39
CA SER A 51 -4.12 3.00 -34.35
C SER A 51 -2.99 3.92 -34.79
N GLU A 52 -3.29 5.20 -34.99
CA GLU A 52 -2.32 6.22 -35.34
C GLU A 52 -1.34 6.50 -34.17
N LEU A 53 -1.88 6.59 -32.96
CA LEU A 53 -1.05 6.75 -31.76
C LEU A 53 -0.09 5.56 -31.55
N ILE A 54 -0.56 4.32 -31.71
CA ILE A 54 0.31 3.13 -31.59
C ILE A 54 1.40 3.18 -32.67
N GLN A 55 1.06 3.50 -33.93
CA GLN A 55 2.05 3.61 -35.00
C GLN A 55 3.09 4.68 -34.71
N ASN A 56 2.69 5.84 -34.19
CA ASN A 56 3.60 6.93 -33.85
C ASN A 56 4.52 6.54 -32.67
N PHE A 57 3.98 5.83 -31.68
CA PHE A 57 4.76 5.31 -30.56
C PHE A 57 5.74 4.23 -31.01
N ASP A 58 5.30 3.27 -31.83
CA ASP A 58 6.16 2.25 -32.39
C ASP A 58 7.29 2.85 -33.24
N ALA A 59 6.98 3.81 -34.13
CA ALA A 59 7.97 4.48 -34.93
C ALA A 59 8.99 5.29 -34.11
N LEU A 60 8.56 5.88 -32.99
CA LEU A 60 9.47 6.57 -32.08
C LEU A 60 10.38 5.57 -31.36
N VAL A 61 9.84 4.47 -30.82
CA VAL A 61 10.62 3.42 -30.14
C VAL A 61 11.65 2.82 -31.11
N ASP A 62 11.24 2.51 -32.35
CA ASP A 62 12.14 1.96 -33.36
C ASP A 62 13.27 2.93 -33.76
N ARG A 63 13.01 4.24 -33.79
CA ARG A 63 14.02 5.28 -34.04
C ARG A 63 15.13 5.28 -32.98
N TYR A 64 14.80 5.00 -31.71
CA TYR A 64 15.74 4.98 -30.60
C TYR A 64 16.11 3.56 -30.18
N ALA A 65 15.82 2.54 -31.00
CA ALA A 65 16.10 1.13 -30.67
C ALA A 65 17.59 0.85 -30.43
N ALA A 66 18.49 1.56 -31.15
CA ALA A 66 19.94 1.47 -30.95
C ALA A 66 20.38 1.91 -29.54
N ASP A 67 19.63 2.80 -28.91
CA ASP A 67 19.87 3.29 -27.54
C ASP A 67 19.16 2.44 -26.48
N GLY A 68 18.61 1.28 -26.86
CA GLY A 68 17.89 0.38 -25.97
C GLY A 68 16.52 0.92 -25.55
N ALA A 69 15.89 1.77 -26.38
CA ALA A 69 14.58 2.33 -26.09
C ALA A 69 13.51 1.26 -26.01
N GLN A 70 12.71 1.27 -24.95
CA GLN A 70 11.53 0.45 -24.75
C GLN A 70 10.43 1.27 -24.11
N LEU A 71 9.21 1.11 -24.62
CA LEU A 71 7.99 1.64 -24.03
C LEU A 71 7.12 0.46 -23.60
N LEU A 72 6.84 0.38 -22.31
CA LEU A 72 6.11 -0.73 -21.68
C LEU A 72 4.85 -0.20 -21.01
N LYS A 73 3.69 -0.77 -21.33
CA LYS A 73 2.45 -0.56 -20.57
C LYS A 73 2.20 -1.76 -19.67
N VAL A 74 2.15 -1.55 -18.37
CA VAL A 74 1.92 -2.61 -17.37
C VAL A 74 0.47 -2.57 -16.91
N VAL A 75 -0.21 -3.69 -17.02
CA VAL A 75 -1.64 -3.85 -16.71
C VAL A 75 -1.84 -5.08 -15.84
N ALA A 76 -2.83 -5.07 -14.95
CA ALA A 76 -3.19 -6.27 -14.20
C ALA A 76 -3.85 -7.30 -15.13
N ASP A 77 -3.53 -8.60 -14.93
CA ASP A 77 -4.17 -9.66 -15.70
C ASP A 77 -5.62 -9.86 -15.19
N PRO A 78 -6.62 -9.77 -16.06
CA PRO A 78 -8.01 -9.93 -15.66
C PRO A 78 -8.38 -11.35 -15.23
N GLU A 79 -7.65 -12.38 -15.68
CA GLU A 79 -7.90 -13.77 -15.30
C GLU A 79 -7.33 -14.10 -13.92
N ASP A 80 -6.19 -13.50 -13.57
CA ASP A 80 -5.60 -13.57 -12.23
C ASP A 80 -5.06 -12.20 -11.80
N PHE A 81 -5.96 -11.32 -11.42
CA PHE A 81 -5.63 -9.94 -11.09
C PHE A 81 -4.77 -9.78 -9.83
N TRP A 82 -4.71 -10.79 -8.95
CA TRP A 82 -3.87 -10.71 -7.75
C TRP A 82 -2.40 -11.00 -8.03
N HIS A 83 -2.12 -11.89 -8.97
CA HIS A 83 -0.78 -12.38 -9.24
C HIS A 83 -0.36 -12.15 -10.69
N GLY A 84 -1.33 -12.08 -11.61
CA GLY A 84 -1.07 -11.91 -13.04
C GLY A 84 -0.86 -10.45 -13.44
N LYS A 85 0.07 -10.24 -14.39
CA LYS A 85 0.29 -8.94 -15.05
C LYS A 85 0.57 -9.15 -16.53
N SER A 86 -0.04 -8.29 -17.35
CA SER A 86 0.23 -8.21 -18.78
C SER A 86 1.10 -6.99 -19.08
N VAL A 87 2.17 -7.17 -19.86
CA VAL A 87 3.05 -6.07 -20.26
C VAL A 87 3.00 -5.92 -21.77
N TYR A 88 2.47 -4.81 -22.22
CA TYR A 88 2.40 -4.48 -23.65
C TYR A 88 3.65 -3.70 -24.03
N VAL A 89 4.39 -4.23 -25.03
CA VAL A 89 5.65 -3.67 -25.50
C VAL A 89 5.42 -2.99 -26.86
N PHE A 90 5.88 -1.75 -26.98
CA PHE A 90 5.80 -0.96 -28.19
C PHE A 90 7.11 -1.06 -29.00
N GLY A 91 7.02 -0.94 -30.31
CA GLY A 91 8.11 -1.08 -31.26
C GLY A 91 7.94 -2.30 -32.16
N ALA A 92 8.15 -2.14 -33.47
CA ALA A 92 7.90 -3.18 -34.46
C ALA A 92 8.81 -4.42 -34.31
N ASN A 93 10.01 -4.24 -33.75
CA ASN A 93 11.01 -5.29 -33.57
C ASN A 93 11.14 -5.77 -32.11
N SER A 94 10.25 -5.35 -31.23
CA SER A 94 10.43 -5.50 -29.78
C SER A 94 10.14 -6.89 -29.24
N LEU A 95 9.49 -7.78 -29.99
CA LEU A 95 9.15 -9.15 -29.55
C LEU A 95 9.41 -10.16 -30.64
N SER A 96 10.24 -11.14 -30.31
CA SER A 96 10.48 -12.32 -31.17
C SER A 96 9.35 -13.35 -31.06
N SER A 97 8.53 -13.31 -30.01
CA SER A 97 7.38 -14.22 -29.79
C SER A 97 6.33 -13.60 -28.86
N ASP A 98 5.04 -13.77 -29.22
CA ASP A 98 3.92 -13.46 -28.31
C ASP A 98 3.94 -14.39 -27.09
N GLY A 99 3.76 -13.84 -25.91
CA GLY A 99 3.62 -14.63 -24.67
C GLY A 99 4.94 -14.97 -23.96
N GLU A 100 6.03 -14.24 -24.23
CA GLU A 100 7.25 -14.35 -23.43
C GLU A 100 6.95 -14.05 -21.96
N THR A 101 7.34 -14.96 -21.05
CA THR A 101 7.13 -14.80 -19.62
C THR A 101 8.10 -13.81 -19.03
N ILE A 102 7.64 -13.05 -18.04
CA ILE A 102 8.45 -12.11 -17.25
C ILE A 102 8.71 -12.74 -15.90
N ASP A 103 9.98 -12.77 -15.49
CA ASP A 103 10.35 -13.18 -14.15
C ASP A 103 10.10 -12.02 -13.18
N TRP A 104 9.10 -12.18 -12.31
CA TRP A 104 8.77 -11.24 -11.24
C TRP A 104 9.58 -11.55 -9.98
N PHE A 105 9.79 -10.53 -9.14
CA PHE A 105 10.44 -10.71 -7.84
C PHE A 105 9.59 -11.59 -6.91
N ASP A 106 8.28 -11.39 -6.91
CA ASP A 106 7.35 -12.21 -6.15
C ASP A 106 7.02 -13.48 -6.96
N PRO A 107 7.38 -14.69 -6.47
CA PRO A 107 7.19 -15.93 -7.21
C PRO A 107 5.73 -16.31 -7.44
N ASP A 108 4.82 -15.75 -6.62
CA ASP A 108 3.38 -15.92 -6.82
C ASP A 108 2.86 -15.09 -7.99
N LYS A 109 3.65 -14.10 -8.46
CA LYS A 109 3.30 -13.29 -9.62
C LYS A 109 3.78 -13.94 -10.91
N HIS A 110 2.95 -13.84 -11.90
CA HIS A 110 3.27 -14.27 -13.26
C HIS A 110 2.89 -13.17 -14.25
N GLY A 111 3.52 -13.15 -15.40
CA GLY A 111 3.24 -12.15 -16.41
C GLY A 111 3.75 -12.55 -17.77
N LYS A 112 3.10 -12.03 -18.80
CA LYS A 112 3.45 -12.24 -20.19
C LYS A 112 3.64 -10.91 -20.90
N LYS A 113 4.57 -10.89 -21.83
CA LYS A 113 4.76 -9.78 -22.75
C LYS A 113 3.85 -9.97 -23.97
N TYR A 114 3.20 -8.91 -24.36
CA TYR A 114 2.38 -8.83 -25.56
C TYR A 114 2.84 -7.66 -26.44
N PRO A 115 2.75 -7.75 -27.76
CA PRO A 115 2.99 -6.60 -28.62
C PRO A 115 1.87 -5.56 -28.44
N ALA A 116 2.18 -4.28 -28.65
CA ALA A 116 1.21 -3.18 -28.50
C ALA A 116 -0.08 -3.39 -29.31
N ARG A 117 0.00 -4.04 -30.49
CA ARG A 117 -1.18 -4.40 -31.31
C ARG A 117 -2.17 -5.35 -30.60
N ALA A 118 -1.71 -6.13 -29.61
CA ALA A 118 -2.57 -7.01 -28.83
C ALA A 118 -3.46 -6.26 -27.83
N LEU A 119 -3.25 -4.93 -27.64
CA LEU A 119 -4.14 -4.06 -26.88
C LEU A 119 -5.57 -4.00 -27.48
N GLY A 120 -5.76 -4.42 -28.74
CA GLY A 120 -7.06 -4.42 -29.40
C GLY A 120 -7.74 -3.05 -29.32
N ASP A 121 -8.95 -2.98 -28.76
CA ASP A 121 -9.68 -1.72 -28.53
C ASP A 121 -9.51 -1.12 -27.11
N SER A 122 -8.68 -1.74 -26.23
CA SER A 122 -8.41 -1.23 -24.87
C SER A 122 -7.74 0.15 -24.88
N SER A 123 -7.94 0.96 -23.85
CA SER A 123 -7.39 2.33 -23.76
C SER A 123 -5.86 2.36 -23.80
N LEU A 124 -5.32 3.43 -24.38
CA LEU A 124 -3.92 3.79 -24.21
C LEU A 124 -3.66 4.54 -22.88
N ASP A 125 -4.71 4.93 -22.15
CA ASP A 125 -4.53 5.54 -20.84
C ASP A 125 -3.89 4.56 -19.87
N GLY A 126 -3.16 5.08 -18.91
CA GLY A 126 -2.57 4.27 -17.83
C GLY A 126 -1.11 4.58 -17.55
N GLN A 127 -0.48 3.64 -16.86
CA GLN A 127 0.91 3.76 -16.44
C GLN A 127 1.84 3.10 -17.46
N TYR A 128 2.89 3.83 -17.81
CA TYR A 128 3.92 3.37 -18.72
C TYR A 128 5.30 3.45 -18.07
N ALA A 129 6.16 2.54 -18.46
CA ALA A 129 7.58 2.54 -18.11
C ALA A 129 8.41 2.77 -19.38
N LEU A 130 9.29 3.77 -19.36
CA LEU A 130 10.23 4.04 -20.44
C LEU A 130 11.63 3.62 -20.05
N ALA A 131 12.24 2.76 -20.85
CA ALA A 131 13.65 2.45 -20.80
C ALA A 131 14.37 3.07 -22.00
N GLY A 132 15.66 3.41 -21.85
CA GLY A 132 16.47 4.00 -22.92
C GLY A 132 17.14 5.30 -22.52
N SER A 133 17.50 6.14 -23.50
CA SER A 133 18.18 7.42 -23.26
C SER A 133 17.24 8.51 -22.73
N GLN A 134 17.80 9.53 -22.08
CA GLN A 134 17.02 10.71 -21.68
C GLN A 134 16.46 11.50 -22.89
N GLU A 135 17.11 11.37 -24.04
CA GLU A 135 16.63 11.98 -25.30
C GLU A 135 15.36 11.29 -25.76
N PHE A 136 15.28 9.97 -25.66
CA PHE A 136 14.07 9.20 -25.94
C PHE A 136 12.91 9.63 -25.03
N VAL A 137 13.15 9.78 -23.72
CA VAL A 137 12.11 10.22 -22.77
C VAL A 137 11.55 11.59 -23.14
N ARG A 138 12.43 12.56 -23.49
CA ARG A 138 12.00 13.90 -23.92
C ARG A 138 11.26 13.88 -25.27
N ALA A 139 11.76 13.08 -26.22
CA ALA A 139 11.11 12.93 -27.52
C ALA A 139 9.71 12.31 -27.37
N PHE A 140 9.55 11.34 -26.49
CA PHE A 140 8.25 10.74 -26.20
C PHE A 140 7.31 11.74 -25.52
N GLU A 141 7.80 12.52 -24.54
CA GLU A 141 7.01 13.55 -23.87
C GLU A 141 6.52 14.62 -24.85
N SER A 142 7.36 15.08 -25.77
CA SER A 142 6.96 16.06 -26.81
C SER A 142 5.94 15.46 -27.76
N LEU A 143 6.18 14.24 -28.27
CA LEU A 143 5.24 13.54 -29.14
C LEU A 143 3.87 13.38 -28.51
N ALA A 144 3.81 12.90 -27.26
CA ALA A 144 2.55 12.67 -26.58
C ALA A 144 1.77 13.98 -26.33
N ARG A 145 2.46 15.08 -26.01
CA ARG A 145 1.85 16.41 -25.90
C ARG A 145 1.36 16.95 -27.23
N GLU A 146 2.13 16.78 -28.30
CA GLU A 146 1.73 17.16 -29.67
C GLU A 146 0.48 16.41 -30.14
N GLN A 147 0.31 15.18 -29.62
CA GLN A 147 -0.85 14.33 -29.86
C GLN A 147 -2.05 14.68 -28.95
N GLY A 148 -1.96 15.74 -28.17
CA GLY A 148 -3.03 16.19 -27.27
C GLY A 148 -3.24 15.30 -26.01
N MET A 149 -2.23 14.49 -25.62
CA MET A 149 -2.29 13.69 -24.41
C MET A 149 -1.80 14.48 -23.20
N ASP A 150 -2.48 14.32 -22.05
CA ASP A 150 -1.96 14.80 -20.78
C ASP A 150 -0.91 13.80 -20.27
N VAL A 151 0.33 14.28 -20.18
CA VAL A 151 1.50 13.45 -19.85
C VAL A 151 2.14 13.96 -18.58
N LYS A 152 2.14 13.10 -17.57
CA LYS A 152 2.90 13.33 -16.34
C LYS A 152 4.12 12.41 -16.31
N VAL A 153 5.29 12.98 -16.59
CA VAL A 153 6.57 12.27 -16.57
C VAL A 153 7.18 12.33 -15.19
N THR A 154 7.56 11.19 -14.65
CA THR A 154 8.33 11.07 -13.40
C THR A 154 9.64 10.37 -13.73
N SER A 155 10.77 11.12 -13.72
CA SER A 155 12.09 10.52 -13.94
C SER A 155 12.41 9.50 -12.86
N VAL A 156 12.82 8.31 -13.26
CA VAL A 156 13.25 7.23 -12.38
C VAL A 156 14.73 7.42 -12.03
N ASN A 157 15.03 8.45 -11.21
CA ASN A 157 16.32 8.47 -10.52
C ASN A 157 16.25 7.44 -9.39
N PRO A 158 17.21 6.48 -9.29
CA PRO A 158 17.17 5.44 -8.26
C PRO A 158 16.96 6.00 -6.85
N VAL A 159 17.59 7.13 -6.53
CA VAL A 159 17.43 7.81 -5.24
C VAL A 159 16.01 8.34 -5.06
N ARG A 160 15.44 8.94 -6.10
CA ARG A 160 14.08 9.51 -6.07
C ARG A 160 13.00 8.42 -6.00
N VAL A 161 13.22 7.30 -6.70
CA VAL A 161 12.33 6.14 -6.67
C VAL A 161 12.34 5.51 -5.28
N VAL A 162 13.52 5.25 -4.71
CA VAL A 162 13.65 4.74 -3.33
C VAL A 162 13.02 5.73 -2.34
N TYR A 163 13.29 7.03 -2.47
CA TYR A 163 12.66 8.06 -1.64
C TYR A 163 11.13 8.06 -1.77
N GLY A 164 10.61 8.02 -3.01
CA GLY A 164 9.18 7.94 -3.27
C GLY A 164 8.55 6.66 -2.71
N ALA A 165 9.18 5.51 -2.91
CA ALA A 165 8.72 4.24 -2.36
C ALA A 165 8.74 4.24 -0.82
N VAL A 166 9.81 4.77 -0.21
CA VAL A 166 9.93 4.90 1.26
C VAL A 166 8.86 5.83 1.84
N THR A 167 8.59 6.96 1.19
CA THR A 167 7.61 7.93 1.68
C THR A 167 6.17 7.48 1.44
N SER A 168 5.87 6.91 0.27
CA SER A 168 4.53 6.45 -0.09
C SER A 168 4.11 5.17 0.64
N SER A 169 5.07 4.30 0.98
CA SER A 169 4.83 3.06 1.73
C SER A 169 4.79 3.24 3.25
N GLY A 170 5.02 4.47 3.77
CA GLY A 170 5.15 4.70 5.22
C GLY A 170 6.42 4.11 5.84
N SER A 171 7.34 3.59 5.04
CA SER A 171 8.56 2.93 5.51
C SER A 171 9.57 3.90 6.13
N LEU A 172 9.41 5.22 5.91
CA LEU A 172 10.27 6.26 6.50
C LEU A 172 10.29 6.18 8.04
N THR A 173 9.13 5.99 8.66
CA THR A 173 9.02 5.84 10.12
C THR A 173 9.77 4.61 10.62
N SER A 174 9.74 3.52 9.86
CA SER A 174 10.47 2.28 10.16
C SER A 174 11.98 2.48 10.08
N LEU A 175 12.48 3.20 9.07
CA LEU A 175 13.89 3.54 8.93
C LEU A 175 14.39 4.44 10.07
N ILE A 176 13.61 5.48 10.43
CA ILE A 176 13.93 6.35 11.58
C ILE A 176 13.98 5.53 12.87
N CYS A 177 13.01 4.62 13.05
CA CYS A 177 12.95 3.77 14.23
C CYS A 177 14.15 2.82 14.31
N LEU A 178 14.57 2.26 13.18
CA LEU A 178 15.76 1.41 13.10
C LEU A 178 17.03 2.21 13.49
N ALA A 179 17.15 3.47 13.04
CA ALA A 179 18.25 4.36 13.45
C ALA A 179 18.22 4.64 14.97
N VAL A 180 17.04 4.91 15.54
CA VAL A 180 16.89 5.11 16.99
C VAL A 180 17.21 3.83 17.77
N LEU A 181 16.87 2.65 17.25
CA LEU A 181 17.25 1.37 17.83
C LEU A 181 18.78 1.20 17.89
N PHE A 182 19.48 1.52 16.80
CA PHE A 182 20.94 1.50 16.79
C PHE A 182 21.52 2.48 17.80
N CYS A 183 21.03 3.71 17.89
CA CYS A 183 21.46 4.68 18.88
C CYS A 183 21.29 4.15 20.32
N THR A 184 20.16 3.51 20.62
CA THR A 184 19.91 2.93 21.96
C THR A 184 20.83 1.75 22.24
N ALA A 185 21.13 0.92 21.25
CA ALA A 185 22.07 -0.19 21.39
C ALA A 185 23.50 0.30 21.64
N ILE A 186 23.94 1.35 20.93
CA ILE A 186 25.24 2.00 21.15
C ILE A 186 25.29 2.59 22.56
N MET A 187 24.26 3.32 23.01
CA MET A 187 24.21 3.86 24.37
C MET A 187 24.30 2.77 25.42
N GLY A 188 23.58 1.66 25.25
CA GLY A 188 23.65 0.50 26.12
C GLY A 188 25.06 -0.11 26.18
N TRP A 189 25.74 -0.22 25.05
CA TRP A 189 27.10 -0.74 24.96
C TRP A 189 28.12 0.22 25.59
N LEU A 190 28.07 1.52 25.26
CA LEU A 190 28.91 2.56 25.81
C LEU A 190 28.76 2.69 27.33
N SER A 191 27.53 2.53 27.85
CA SER A 191 27.28 2.61 29.29
C SER A 191 28.09 1.58 30.10
N VAL A 192 28.28 0.38 29.56
CA VAL A 192 29.12 -0.66 30.19
C VAL A 192 30.62 -0.37 29.98
N ARG A 193 30.99 0.14 28.80
CA ARG A 193 32.37 0.41 28.41
C ARG A 193 32.95 1.69 29.05
N SER A 194 32.08 2.61 29.47
CA SER A 194 32.50 3.87 30.07
C SER A 194 33.46 3.72 31.28
N ARG A 195 33.34 2.61 32.01
CA ARG A 195 34.30 2.26 33.08
C ARG A 195 35.72 2.03 32.54
N THR A 196 35.83 1.29 31.45
CA THR A 196 37.12 1.02 30.78
C THR A 196 37.67 2.31 30.15
N GLN A 197 36.81 3.14 29.56
CA GLN A 197 37.19 4.45 29.02
C GLN A 197 37.80 5.37 30.11
N ASN A 198 37.16 5.41 31.30
CA ASN A 198 37.67 6.21 32.42
C ASN A 198 39.08 5.76 32.86
N ILE A 199 39.32 4.44 32.93
CA ILE A 199 40.64 3.90 33.30
C ILE A 199 41.69 4.22 32.24
N LEU A 200 41.36 4.11 30.96
CA LEU A 200 42.29 4.41 29.85
C LEU A 200 42.61 5.91 29.78
N LEU A 201 41.63 6.79 30.05
CA LEU A 201 41.86 8.24 30.15
C LEU A 201 42.83 8.58 31.32
N LEU A 202 42.65 7.95 32.49
CA LEU A 202 43.55 8.13 33.62
C LEU A 202 44.96 7.64 33.31
N ASN A 203 45.10 6.67 32.41
CA ASN A 203 46.41 6.18 31.92
C ASN A 203 46.98 7.00 30.75
N GLY A 204 46.43 8.21 30.46
CA GLY A 204 46.96 9.13 29.48
C GLY A 204 46.62 8.86 28.01
N TYR A 205 45.66 7.98 27.71
CA TYR A 205 45.21 7.77 26.34
C TYR A 205 44.47 9.02 25.81
N SER A 206 44.85 9.45 24.58
CA SER A 206 44.18 10.60 23.96
C SER A 206 42.69 10.27 23.62
N PRO A 207 41.77 11.26 23.72
CA PRO A 207 40.39 11.11 23.40
C PRO A 207 40.15 10.54 21.99
N GLN A 208 40.91 11.02 21.01
CA GLN A 208 40.78 10.59 19.61
C GLN A 208 41.11 9.11 19.40
N ARG A 209 42.21 8.63 20.03
CA ARG A 209 42.58 7.20 19.98
C ARG A 209 41.51 6.33 20.64
N LEU A 210 40.91 6.83 21.70
CA LEU A 210 39.84 6.10 22.39
C LEU A 210 38.57 5.98 21.54
N GLN A 211 38.18 7.08 20.88
CA GLN A 211 37.05 7.08 19.95
C GLN A 211 37.28 6.14 18.77
N LEU A 212 38.46 6.16 18.16
CA LEU A 212 38.82 5.27 17.06
C LEU A 212 38.77 3.80 17.49
N ARG A 213 39.28 3.47 18.67
CA ARG A 213 39.21 2.13 19.26
C ARG A 213 37.78 1.69 19.54
N ASP A 214 36.93 2.61 20.02
CA ASP A 214 35.52 2.33 20.25
C ASP A 214 34.79 2.06 18.94
N ALA A 215 35.09 2.82 17.88
CA ALA A 215 34.53 2.58 16.55
C ALA A 215 34.98 1.22 15.99
N GLN A 216 36.27 0.89 16.09
CA GLN A 216 36.80 -0.41 15.67
C GLN A 216 36.14 -1.58 16.42
N ASP A 217 36.07 -1.47 17.75
CA ASP A 217 35.45 -2.53 18.59
C ASP A 217 33.94 -2.67 18.32
N LEU A 218 33.23 -1.58 18.02
CA LEU A 218 31.83 -1.60 17.65
C LEU A 218 31.63 -2.32 16.31
N LEU A 219 32.43 -1.98 15.30
CA LEU A 219 32.38 -2.62 13.99
C LEU A 219 32.73 -4.11 14.07
N LEU A 220 33.80 -4.47 14.77
CA LEU A 220 34.20 -5.87 14.98
C LEU A 220 33.15 -6.69 15.76
N LEU A 221 32.33 -6.02 16.57
CA LEU A 221 31.27 -6.69 17.32
C LEU A 221 29.97 -6.84 16.52
N ALA A 222 29.64 -5.86 15.67
CA ALA A 222 28.39 -5.78 14.92
C ALA A 222 28.46 -6.41 13.52
N LEU A 223 29.56 -6.19 12.77
CA LEU A 223 29.68 -6.62 11.38
C LEU A 223 29.69 -8.15 11.18
N PRO A 224 30.44 -8.97 11.96
CA PRO A 224 30.45 -10.41 11.71
C PRO A 224 29.07 -11.06 11.86
N PRO A 225 28.29 -10.84 12.95
CA PRO A 225 26.97 -11.43 13.05
C PRO A 225 26.01 -10.86 11.99
N ALA A 226 26.15 -9.58 11.62
CA ALA A 226 25.36 -9.00 10.53
C ALA A 226 25.68 -9.64 9.19
N ALA A 227 26.96 -9.87 8.86
CA ALA A 227 27.37 -10.52 7.61
C ALA A 227 26.86 -11.97 7.51
N VAL A 228 26.97 -12.74 8.60
CA VAL A 228 26.43 -14.09 8.64
C VAL A 228 24.92 -14.08 8.44
N THR A 229 24.22 -13.18 9.13
CA THR A 229 22.77 -13.03 9.00
C THR A 229 22.38 -12.59 7.58
N ALA A 230 23.14 -11.67 6.97
CA ALA A 230 22.89 -11.22 5.60
C ALA A 230 23.05 -12.38 4.58
N LEU A 231 24.07 -13.22 4.77
CA LEU A 231 24.22 -14.44 3.97
C LEU A 231 23.04 -15.40 4.14
N CYS A 232 22.63 -15.67 5.38
CA CYS A 232 21.47 -16.54 5.65
C CYS A 232 20.18 -15.96 5.04
N MET A 233 19.94 -14.66 5.22
CA MET A 233 18.77 -14.00 4.63
C MET A 233 18.82 -14.01 3.10
N GLY A 234 19.98 -13.75 2.49
CA GLY A 234 20.16 -13.87 1.05
C GLY A 234 19.85 -15.27 0.52
N CYS A 235 20.22 -16.34 1.23
CA CYS A 235 19.84 -17.70 0.89
C CYS A 235 18.34 -17.95 1.02
N VAL A 236 17.72 -17.45 2.09
CA VAL A 236 16.26 -17.58 2.31
C VAL A 236 15.50 -16.83 1.21
N GLU A 237 15.87 -15.59 0.93
CA GLU A 237 15.25 -14.76 -0.11
C GLU A 237 15.46 -15.37 -1.51
N GLY A 238 16.66 -15.89 -1.79
CA GLY A 238 16.93 -16.60 -3.05
C GLY A 238 16.12 -17.89 -3.20
N TYR A 239 15.79 -18.55 -2.09
CA TYR A 239 14.89 -19.71 -2.10
C TYR A 239 13.42 -19.30 -2.28
N VAL A 240 12.98 -18.22 -1.62
CA VAL A 240 11.58 -17.77 -1.62
C VAL A 240 11.24 -17.00 -2.90
N TYR A 241 12.10 -16.05 -3.32
CA TYR A 241 11.85 -15.14 -4.44
C TYR A 241 12.64 -15.48 -5.72
N GLY A 242 13.40 -16.56 -5.70
CA GLY A 242 14.24 -16.95 -6.84
C GLY A 242 15.56 -16.17 -6.93
N VAL A 243 16.46 -16.66 -7.78
CA VAL A 243 17.82 -16.13 -7.91
C VAL A 243 17.89 -14.94 -8.89
N ALA A 244 16.92 -14.83 -9.81
CA ALA A 244 16.95 -13.85 -10.90
C ALA A 244 17.05 -12.40 -10.40
N HIS A 245 16.32 -12.04 -9.35
CA HIS A 245 16.27 -10.69 -8.79
C HIS A 245 17.08 -10.51 -7.50
N LEU A 246 17.81 -11.55 -7.07
CA LEU A 246 18.67 -11.51 -5.89
C LEU A 246 19.71 -10.36 -5.94
N PRO A 247 20.38 -10.06 -7.07
CA PRO A 247 21.32 -8.94 -7.14
C PRO A 247 20.67 -7.58 -6.85
N GLN A 248 19.44 -7.32 -7.31
CA GLN A 248 18.72 -6.08 -7.05
C GLN A 248 18.38 -5.94 -5.57
N LEU A 249 17.87 -7.03 -4.96
CA LEU A 249 17.58 -7.08 -3.52
C LEU A 249 18.85 -6.84 -2.69
N MET A 250 19.93 -7.54 -3.03
CA MET A 250 21.21 -7.37 -2.35
C MET A 250 21.77 -5.94 -2.51
N GLY A 251 21.57 -5.33 -3.68
CA GLY A 251 21.94 -3.92 -3.92
C GLY A 251 21.18 -2.94 -3.02
N VAL A 252 19.85 -3.07 -2.95
CA VAL A 252 18.99 -2.22 -2.10
C VAL A 252 19.32 -2.43 -0.63
N THR A 253 19.41 -3.68 -0.16
CA THR A 253 19.72 -3.99 1.24
C THR A 253 21.13 -3.56 1.63
N ALA A 254 22.14 -3.72 0.73
CA ALA A 254 23.50 -3.23 0.95
C ALA A 254 23.55 -1.69 1.06
N LEU A 255 22.79 -0.97 0.24
CA LEU A 255 22.68 0.49 0.32
C LEU A 255 22.08 0.92 1.66
N ILE A 256 20.96 0.32 2.07
CA ILE A 256 20.34 0.60 3.37
C ILE A 256 21.34 0.31 4.50
N PHE A 257 22.02 -0.83 4.45
CA PHE A 257 22.99 -1.23 5.46
C PHE A 257 24.20 -0.29 5.51
N ALA A 258 24.72 0.18 4.37
CA ALA A 258 25.80 1.17 4.30
C ALA A 258 25.38 2.49 4.96
N VAL A 259 24.19 3.00 4.63
CA VAL A 259 23.63 4.21 5.25
C VAL A 259 23.51 4.05 6.77
N PHE A 260 23.00 2.91 7.24
CA PHE A 260 22.92 2.63 8.68
C PHE A 260 24.28 2.52 9.34
N THR A 261 25.28 1.95 8.68
CA THR A 261 26.63 1.86 9.22
C THR A 261 27.23 3.26 9.42
N VAL A 262 27.07 4.15 8.44
CA VAL A 262 27.51 5.55 8.54
C VAL A 262 26.77 6.26 9.68
N LEU A 263 25.43 6.14 9.74
CA LEU A 263 24.62 6.73 10.82
C LEU A 263 25.03 6.20 12.19
N MET A 264 25.35 4.91 12.30
CA MET A 264 25.84 4.28 13.53
C MET A 264 27.18 4.88 14.00
N LEU A 265 28.11 5.10 13.08
CA LEU A 265 29.40 5.72 13.41
C LEU A 265 29.24 7.20 13.82
N VAL A 266 28.39 7.94 13.11
CA VAL A 266 28.05 9.33 13.48
C VAL A 266 27.36 9.38 14.85
N ALA A 267 26.41 8.49 15.11
CA ALA A 267 25.74 8.39 16.39
C ALA A 267 26.72 8.03 17.53
N LEU A 268 27.64 7.10 17.29
CA LEU A 268 28.70 6.77 18.24
C LEU A 268 29.56 8.00 18.60
N LEU A 269 29.95 8.76 17.58
CA LEU A 269 30.74 9.99 17.77
C LEU A 269 29.98 11.02 18.60
N LEU A 270 28.72 11.30 18.23
CA LEU A 270 27.86 12.26 18.92
C LEU A 270 27.58 11.85 20.37
N ILE A 271 27.20 10.57 20.59
CA ILE A 271 26.95 10.05 21.94
C ILE A 271 28.23 10.12 22.80
N ASN A 272 29.38 9.77 22.23
CA ASN A 272 30.67 9.91 22.95
C ASN A 272 30.95 11.37 23.29
N LEU A 273 30.72 12.33 22.39
CA LEU A 273 30.90 13.75 22.66
C LEU A 273 29.97 14.25 23.79
N MET A 274 28.70 13.86 23.75
CA MET A 274 27.70 14.28 24.75
C MET A 274 27.92 13.62 26.13
N THR A 275 28.45 12.42 26.15
CA THR A 275 28.60 11.62 27.38
C THR A 275 30.04 11.51 27.86
N TRP A 276 30.94 12.34 27.33
CA TRP A 276 32.36 12.32 27.66
C TRP A 276 32.59 12.53 29.16
N PRO A 277 33.45 11.75 29.80
CA PRO A 277 33.70 11.85 31.23
C PRO A 277 34.39 13.16 31.58
N SER A 278 33.80 13.99 32.43
CA SER A 278 34.48 15.11 33.03
C SER A 278 35.46 14.63 34.11
N ILE A 279 36.60 15.31 34.26
CA ILE A 279 37.61 14.98 35.28
C ILE A 279 37.00 15.00 36.69
N SER A 280 36.10 15.96 36.96
CA SER A 280 35.40 16.08 38.25
C SER A 280 34.47 14.88 38.53
N ALA A 281 33.79 14.34 37.52
CA ALA A 281 32.91 13.19 37.68
C ALA A 281 33.69 11.88 37.90
N VAL A 282 34.89 11.77 37.30
CA VAL A 282 35.80 10.65 37.53
C VAL A 282 36.34 10.72 38.97
N GLY A 283 36.71 11.92 39.46
CA GLY A 283 37.17 12.14 40.83
C GLY A 283 36.11 11.85 41.89
N ARG A 284 34.83 12.15 41.61
CA ARG A 284 33.67 11.87 42.50
C ARG A 284 33.22 10.41 42.48
N ARG A 285 33.82 9.53 41.67
CA ARG A 285 33.41 8.13 41.48
C ARG A 285 31.92 7.98 41.13
N GLU A 286 31.36 8.94 40.37
CA GLU A 286 29.96 8.85 39.98
C GLU A 286 29.69 7.62 39.08
N PRO A 287 28.54 6.93 39.24
CA PRO A 287 28.19 5.80 38.39
C PRO A 287 28.10 6.23 36.92
N ALA A 288 28.90 5.62 36.07
CA ALA A 288 28.99 5.94 34.64
C ALA A 288 27.62 5.83 33.93
N TYR A 289 26.74 4.93 34.38
CA TYR A 289 25.37 4.75 33.83
C TYR A 289 24.48 5.99 33.94
N ARG A 290 24.71 6.86 34.94
CA ARG A 290 23.87 8.05 35.18
C ARG A 290 23.83 9.00 33.98
N ARG A 291 24.91 9.09 33.21
CA ARG A 291 25.05 9.98 32.03
C ARG A 291 24.17 9.50 30.87
N PHE A 292 23.90 8.20 30.78
CA PHE A 292 23.12 7.60 29.70
C PHE A 292 21.62 7.51 30.00
N THR A 293 21.17 7.84 31.24
CA THR A 293 19.76 7.72 31.62
C THR A 293 18.86 8.65 30.81
N VAL A 294 19.23 9.91 30.63
CA VAL A 294 18.43 10.90 29.91
C VAL A 294 18.43 10.62 28.40
N PRO A 295 19.61 10.47 27.72
CA PRO A 295 19.60 10.17 26.28
C PRO A 295 18.86 8.89 25.93
N SER A 296 19.00 7.81 26.70
CA SER A 296 18.29 6.57 26.44
C SER A 296 16.78 6.68 26.69
N ALA A 297 16.35 7.53 27.63
CA ALA A 297 14.95 7.82 27.87
C ALA A 297 14.34 8.61 26.69
N ILE A 298 15.04 9.63 26.18
CA ILE A 298 14.63 10.40 25.00
C ILE A 298 14.44 9.46 23.80
N ALA A 299 15.42 8.60 23.51
CA ALA A 299 15.36 7.66 22.42
C ALA A 299 14.15 6.70 22.56
N LYS A 300 13.90 6.18 23.75
CA LYS A 300 12.75 5.32 24.06
C LYS A 300 11.41 6.04 23.80
N TYR A 301 11.26 7.27 24.30
CA TYR A 301 10.02 8.04 24.11
C TYR A 301 9.82 8.45 22.65
N ALA A 302 10.91 8.72 21.91
CA ALA A 302 10.81 8.94 20.47
C ALA A 302 10.23 7.71 19.75
N VAL A 303 10.64 6.49 20.13
CA VAL A 303 10.05 5.26 19.57
C VAL A 303 8.56 5.15 19.94
N VAL A 304 8.16 5.50 21.18
CA VAL A 304 6.73 5.49 21.57
C VAL A 304 5.91 6.43 20.69
N VAL A 305 6.42 7.65 20.44
CA VAL A 305 5.74 8.63 19.56
C VAL A 305 5.65 8.10 18.13
N LEU A 306 6.73 7.51 17.60
CA LEU A 306 6.72 6.90 16.26
C LEU A 306 5.69 5.76 16.16
N VAL A 307 5.60 4.90 17.17
CA VAL A 307 4.56 3.85 17.24
C VAL A 307 3.17 4.48 17.23
N ALA A 308 2.93 5.49 18.07
CA ALA A 308 1.64 6.17 18.15
C ALA A 308 1.23 6.83 16.82
N CYS A 309 2.18 7.44 16.11
CA CYS A 309 1.94 8.07 14.81
C CYS A 309 1.74 7.05 13.66
N THR A 310 2.27 5.82 13.79
CA THR A 310 2.19 4.81 12.71
C THR A 310 0.91 3.98 12.77
N ILE A 311 0.36 3.74 13.97
CA ILE A 311 -0.84 2.90 14.14
C ILE A 311 -2.05 3.41 13.33
N PRO A 312 -2.41 4.70 13.31
CA PRO A 312 -3.54 5.19 12.50
C PRO A 312 -3.37 4.93 11.01
N GLY A 313 -2.18 5.16 10.47
CA GLY A 313 -1.86 4.87 9.08
C GLY A 313 -1.99 3.38 8.73
N LEU A 314 -1.61 2.50 9.66
CA LEU A 314 -1.81 1.05 9.48
C LEU A 314 -3.30 0.68 9.49
N VAL A 315 -4.09 1.24 10.41
CA VAL A 315 -5.53 0.98 10.49
C VAL A 315 -6.23 1.46 9.22
N SER A 316 -5.91 2.67 8.76
CA SER A 316 -6.42 3.21 7.48
C SER A 316 -6.03 2.31 6.31
N SER A 317 -4.76 1.94 6.18
CA SER A 317 -4.29 1.05 5.11
C SER A 317 -4.95 -0.33 5.16
N ALA A 318 -5.18 -0.87 6.35
CA ALA A 318 -5.88 -2.14 6.53
C ALA A 318 -7.33 -2.05 6.04
N GLN A 319 -8.04 -0.99 6.40
CA GLN A 319 -9.43 -0.81 5.97
C GLN A 319 -9.54 -0.56 4.47
N VAL A 320 -8.66 0.27 3.91
CA VAL A 320 -8.59 0.49 2.45
C VAL A 320 -8.27 -0.81 1.73
N SER A 321 -7.29 -1.58 2.21
CA SER A 321 -6.92 -2.87 1.60
C SER A 321 -8.05 -3.89 1.67
N LEU A 322 -8.76 -3.99 2.80
CA LEU A 322 -9.91 -4.88 2.96
C LEU A 322 -11.07 -4.47 2.05
N GLY A 323 -11.42 -3.18 2.03
CA GLY A 323 -12.48 -2.67 1.16
C GLY A 323 -12.17 -2.88 -0.32
N ARG A 324 -10.91 -2.67 -0.74
CA ARG A 324 -10.47 -2.92 -2.11
C ARG A 324 -10.38 -4.40 -2.45
N SER A 325 -10.04 -5.26 -1.49
CA SER A 325 -10.08 -6.72 -1.67
C SER A 325 -11.50 -7.22 -1.93
N ASP A 326 -12.47 -6.70 -1.18
CA ASP A 326 -13.89 -6.99 -1.40
C ASP A 326 -14.36 -6.50 -2.78
N SER A 327 -13.95 -5.29 -3.19
CA SER A 327 -14.25 -4.75 -4.52
C SER A 327 -13.56 -5.54 -5.62
N ALA A 328 -12.32 -5.97 -5.41
CA ALA A 328 -11.57 -6.76 -6.36
C ALA A 328 -12.21 -8.12 -6.65
N ALA A 329 -12.78 -8.79 -5.63
CA ALA A 329 -13.54 -10.01 -5.82
C ALA A 329 -14.77 -9.79 -6.71
N GLY A 330 -15.46 -8.65 -6.57
CA GLY A 330 -16.55 -8.26 -7.45
C GLY A 330 -16.09 -7.96 -8.88
N TRP A 331 -14.94 -7.27 -9.04
CA TRP A 331 -14.38 -7.00 -10.37
C TRP A 331 -13.90 -8.26 -11.08
N SER A 332 -13.39 -9.27 -10.37
CA SER A 332 -13.03 -10.56 -10.98
C SER A 332 -14.24 -11.26 -11.58
N LEU A 333 -15.42 -11.07 -11.00
CA LEU A 333 -16.67 -11.57 -11.54
C LEU A 333 -17.03 -10.93 -12.90
N LEU A 334 -16.65 -9.68 -13.09
CA LEU A 334 -16.91 -8.87 -14.27
C LEU A 334 -15.70 -8.83 -15.24
N SER A 335 -14.69 -9.69 -15.06
CA SER A 335 -13.44 -9.67 -15.82
C SER A 335 -13.61 -9.87 -17.33
N ASP A 336 -14.66 -10.58 -17.75
CA ASP A 336 -14.99 -10.81 -19.17
C ASP A 336 -15.90 -9.70 -19.74
N GLN A 337 -16.20 -8.68 -18.95
CA GLN A 337 -17.02 -7.56 -19.38
C GLN A 337 -16.16 -6.36 -19.74
N TYR A 338 -16.69 -5.51 -20.59
CA TYR A 338 -15.97 -4.35 -21.09
C TYR A 338 -16.82 -3.09 -20.87
N THR A 339 -16.19 -2.03 -20.41
CA THR A 339 -16.77 -0.70 -20.31
C THR A 339 -16.39 0.12 -21.54
N LEU A 340 -17.28 0.98 -21.98
CA LEU A 340 -17.05 1.85 -23.12
C LEU A 340 -16.63 3.23 -22.63
N ARG A 341 -15.56 3.74 -23.20
CA ARG A 341 -15.16 5.13 -22.99
C ARG A 341 -15.54 5.95 -24.22
N VAL A 342 -16.41 6.93 -24.02
CA VAL A 342 -16.91 7.79 -25.09
C VAL A 342 -16.51 9.25 -24.83
N ASN A 343 -16.25 9.98 -25.90
CA ASN A 343 -16.02 11.42 -25.88
C ASN A 343 -17.01 12.10 -26.83
N VAL A 344 -18.00 12.75 -26.23
CA VAL A 344 -19.00 13.51 -27.02
C VAL A 344 -18.45 14.90 -27.24
N PRO A 345 -18.37 15.41 -28.48
CA PRO A 345 -17.90 16.75 -28.76
C PRO A 345 -18.69 17.82 -28.01
N GLU A 346 -18.01 18.84 -27.50
CA GLU A 346 -18.65 19.91 -26.72
C GLU A 346 -19.76 20.64 -27.51
N ALA A 347 -19.60 20.76 -28.83
CA ALA A 347 -20.63 21.31 -29.70
C ALA A 347 -21.93 20.48 -29.66
N THR A 348 -21.82 19.16 -29.64
CA THR A 348 -22.96 18.25 -29.51
C THR A 348 -23.61 18.35 -28.12
N ILE A 349 -22.82 18.50 -27.08
CA ILE A 349 -23.33 18.64 -25.68
C ILE A 349 -24.11 19.95 -25.51
N ARG A 350 -23.70 21.03 -26.19
CA ARG A 350 -24.35 22.33 -26.11
C ARG A 350 -25.64 22.42 -26.94
N ASP A 351 -25.82 21.57 -27.92
CA ASP A 351 -27.01 21.51 -28.77
C ASP A 351 -27.93 20.36 -28.29
N GLU A 352 -29.06 20.73 -27.72
CA GLU A 352 -30.03 19.78 -27.17
C GLU A 352 -30.56 18.79 -28.23
N GLN A 353 -30.74 19.21 -29.47
CA GLN A 353 -31.19 18.33 -30.56
C GLN A 353 -30.08 17.38 -31.02
N ALA A 354 -28.86 17.87 -31.12
CA ALA A 354 -27.71 17.06 -31.47
C ALA A 354 -27.42 16.02 -30.38
N LEU A 355 -27.54 16.41 -29.10
CA LEU A 355 -27.39 15.49 -27.95
C LEU A 355 -28.47 14.42 -27.93
N ALA A 356 -29.75 14.80 -28.15
CA ALA A 356 -30.85 13.83 -28.22
C ALA A 356 -30.68 12.84 -29.36
N SER A 357 -30.17 13.31 -30.51
CA SER A 357 -29.86 12.45 -31.66
C SER A 357 -28.73 11.47 -31.37
N TYR A 358 -27.67 11.94 -30.69
CA TYR A 358 -26.57 11.11 -30.22
C TYR A 358 -27.04 10.03 -29.22
N ASP A 359 -27.88 10.41 -28.23
CA ASP A 359 -28.43 9.50 -27.25
C ASP A 359 -29.27 8.39 -27.91
N GLN A 360 -30.10 8.74 -28.90
CA GLN A 360 -30.86 7.78 -29.68
C GLN A 360 -29.99 6.84 -30.52
N ALA A 361 -28.94 7.36 -31.15
CA ALA A 361 -27.97 6.55 -31.89
C ALA A 361 -27.23 5.59 -30.97
N THR A 362 -26.82 6.05 -29.78
CA THR A 362 -26.20 5.21 -28.75
C THR A 362 -27.12 4.08 -28.32
N VAL A 363 -28.40 4.36 -28.08
CA VAL A 363 -29.40 3.34 -27.72
C VAL A 363 -29.58 2.31 -28.85
N ARG A 364 -29.63 2.74 -30.13
CA ARG A 364 -29.74 1.81 -31.26
C ARG A 364 -28.49 0.93 -31.41
N ALA A 365 -27.29 1.52 -31.26
CA ALA A 365 -26.05 0.77 -31.28
C ALA A 365 -26.02 -0.31 -30.18
N LEU A 366 -26.33 0.07 -28.93
CA LEU A 366 -26.39 -0.87 -27.80
C LEU A 366 -27.54 -1.87 -27.94
N GLY A 367 -28.70 -1.48 -28.49
CA GLY A 367 -29.84 -2.37 -28.72
C GLY A 367 -29.51 -3.54 -29.64
N SER A 368 -28.69 -3.29 -30.67
CA SER A 368 -28.17 -4.33 -31.55
C SER A 368 -27.27 -5.36 -30.83
N LEU A 369 -26.58 -4.95 -29.77
CA LEU A 369 -25.75 -5.81 -28.91
C LEU A 369 -26.59 -6.50 -27.85
N GLU A 370 -27.54 -5.79 -27.24
CA GLU A 370 -28.44 -6.33 -26.19
C GLU A 370 -29.29 -7.49 -26.70
N SER A 371 -29.76 -7.43 -27.96
CA SER A 371 -30.49 -8.52 -28.59
C SER A 371 -29.74 -9.86 -28.62
N ARG A 372 -28.41 -9.83 -28.44
CA ARG A 372 -27.52 -11.00 -28.36
C ARG A 372 -27.06 -11.29 -26.93
N ASN A 373 -27.73 -10.77 -25.91
CA ASN A 373 -27.31 -10.80 -24.50
C ASN A 373 -25.93 -10.19 -24.26
N GLY A 374 -25.51 -9.28 -25.12
CA GLY A 374 -24.17 -8.68 -25.10
C GLY A 374 -24.08 -7.41 -24.25
N VAL A 375 -25.16 -6.96 -23.59
CA VAL A 375 -25.19 -5.75 -22.77
C VAL A 375 -25.62 -6.08 -21.35
N LEU A 376 -24.89 -5.59 -20.38
CA LEU A 376 -25.19 -5.70 -18.95
C LEU A 376 -25.44 -4.30 -18.39
N LEU A 377 -26.47 -4.16 -17.56
CA LEU A 377 -26.75 -2.96 -16.78
C LEU A 377 -26.60 -3.30 -15.30
N SER A 378 -25.79 -2.51 -14.59
CA SER A 378 -25.68 -2.55 -13.13
C SER A 378 -25.60 -1.13 -12.60
N TYR A 379 -26.64 -0.68 -11.94
CA TYR A 379 -26.78 0.68 -11.44
C TYR A 379 -27.29 0.67 -9.99
N ALA A 380 -26.45 1.08 -9.04
CA ALA A 380 -26.84 1.14 -7.64
C ALA A 380 -27.76 2.35 -7.38
N LEU A 381 -28.92 2.09 -6.77
CA LEU A 381 -29.87 3.11 -6.34
C LEU A 381 -29.52 3.52 -4.90
N GLU A 382 -28.65 4.52 -4.74
CA GLU A 382 -28.04 4.87 -3.45
C GLU A 382 -28.97 5.67 -2.52
N ASN A 383 -30.01 6.34 -3.07
CA ASN A 383 -30.86 7.27 -2.33
C ASN A 383 -32.30 6.75 -2.07
N VAL A 384 -32.49 5.43 -2.03
CA VAL A 384 -33.83 4.85 -1.81
C VAL A 384 -34.26 4.99 -0.37
N LYS A 385 -35.29 5.81 -0.12
CA LYS A 385 -35.89 5.96 1.21
C LYS A 385 -36.67 4.70 1.59
N GLY A 386 -36.56 4.29 2.87
CA GLY A 386 -37.29 3.14 3.41
C GLY A 386 -36.55 1.80 3.32
N LEU A 387 -35.30 1.76 2.84
CA LEU A 387 -34.43 0.60 2.94
C LEU A 387 -33.94 0.34 4.37
N GLU A 388 -33.73 1.39 5.14
CA GLU A 388 -33.28 1.30 6.53
C GLU A 388 -34.32 0.53 7.39
N GLY A 389 -33.87 -0.55 8.04
CA GLY A 389 -34.74 -1.38 8.88
C GLY A 389 -35.61 -2.40 8.12
N SER A 390 -35.57 -2.44 6.79
CA SER A 390 -36.33 -3.39 5.96
C SER A 390 -35.69 -4.79 5.89
N GLY A 391 -34.45 -4.93 6.37
CA GLY A 391 -33.66 -6.17 6.24
C GLY A 391 -32.91 -6.28 4.91
N TYR A 392 -33.00 -5.28 4.04
CA TYR A 392 -32.25 -5.15 2.81
C TYR A 392 -31.14 -4.12 2.98
N ASP A 393 -29.99 -4.35 2.35
CA ASP A 393 -28.79 -3.49 2.50
C ASP A 393 -28.49 -2.64 1.26
N GLY A 394 -29.28 -2.75 0.20
CA GLY A 394 -29.16 -1.94 -1.00
C GLY A 394 -30.26 -2.20 -2.03
N ALA A 395 -30.33 -1.33 -3.03
CA ALA A 395 -31.20 -1.48 -4.18
C ALA A 395 -30.41 -1.27 -5.48
N LEU A 396 -30.67 -2.09 -6.48
CA LEU A 396 -29.97 -2.10 -7.76
C LEU A 396 -30.96 -2.14 -8.92
N MET A 397 -30.74 -1.29 -9.91
CA MET A 397 -31.40 -1.43 -11.21
C MET A 397 -30.48 -2.23 -12.13
N VAL A 398 -31.00 -3.35 -12.63
CA VAL A 398 -30.26 -4.31 -13.44
C VAL A 398 -31.11 -4.80 -14.62
N ASN A 399 -30.46 -5.24 -15.69
CA ASN A 399 -31.16 -5.98 -16.73
C ASN A 399 -31.11 -7.50 -16.49
N ARG A 400 -31.89 -8.22 -17.27
CA ARG A 400 -31.99 -9.69 -17.15
C ARG A 400 -30.63 -10.38 -17.31
N ALA A 401 -29.83 -9.92 -18.27
CA ALA A 401 -28.50 -10.49 -18.53
C ALA A 401 -27.56 -10.39 -17.32
N TYR A 402 -27.66 -9.32 -16.51
CA TYR A 402 -26.88 -9.20 -15.28
C TYR A 402 -27.33 -10.19 -14.19
N VAL A 403 -28.64 -10.41 -14.06
CA VAL A 403 -29.19 -11.44 -13.14
C VAL A 403 -28.67 -12.82 -13.53
N ASP A 404 -28.71 -13.16 -14.82
CA ASP A 404 -28.21 -14.43 -15.32
C ASP A 404 -26.71 -14.62 -15.09
N LEU A 405 -25.92 -13.54 -15.23
CA LEU A 405 -24.49 -13.53 -14.88
C LEU A 405 -24.28 -13.86 -13.38
N LEU A 406 -25.03 -13.22 -12.50
CA LEU A 406 -24.94 -13.47 -11.05
C LEU A 406 -25.32 -14.92 -10.70
N GLN A 407 -26.34 -15.46 -11.35
CA GLN A 407 -26.74 -16.87 -11.18
C GLN A 407 -25.63 -17.83 -11.62
N GLN A 408 -25.04 -17.58 -12.80
CA GLN A 408 -24.00 -18.44 -13.37
C GLN A 408 -22.68 -18.38 -12.58
N ARG A 409 -22.23 -17.18 -12.20
CA ARG A 409 -20.93 -16.98 -11.59
C ARG A 409 -20.91 -17.15 -10.07
N LEU A 410 -21.99 -16.76 -9.39
CA LEU A 410 -22.08 -16.82 -7.92
C LEU A 410 -22.97 -17.98 -7.42
N GLY A 411 -23.67 -18.67 -8.31
CA GLY A 411 -24.60 -19.73 -7.93
C GLY A 411 -25.80 -19.23 -7.08
N LEU A 412 -26.13 -17.94 -7.19
CA LEU A 412 -27.20 -17.33 -6.42
C LEU A 412 -28.55 -17.66 -7.04
N SER A 413 -29.56 -17.97 -6.18
CA SER A 413 -30.97 -18.05 -6.55
C SER A 413 -31.69 -16.79 -6.10
N PHE A 414 -32.62 -16.33 -6.94
CA PHE A 414 -33.36 -15.11 -6.68
C PHE A 414 -34.85 -15.42 -6.48
N LYS A 415 -35.43 -14.78 -5.47
CA LYS A 415 -36.84 -14.86 -5.15
C LYS A 415 -37.54 -13.57 -5.56
N LYS A 416 -38.71 -13.71 -6.15
CA LYS A 416 -39.59 -12.57 -6.45
C LYS A 416 -40.11 -11.94 -5.16
N VAL A 417 -40.02 -10.62 -5.06
CA VAL A 417 -40.55 -9.83 -3.95
C VAL A 417 -41.86 -9.20 -4.42
N GLU A 418 -42.93 -9.34 -3.63
CA GLU A 418 -44.17 -8.63 -3.92
C GLU A 418 -44.00 -7.15 -3.57
N ASP A 419 -44.35 -6.29 -4.50
CA ASP A 419 -44.18 -4.85 -4.40
C ASP A 419 -44.92 -4.25 -3.19
N SER A 420 -46.10 -4.81 -2.85
CA SER A 420 -46.91 -4.41 -1.70
C SER A 420 -46.26 -4.72 -0.34
N SER A 421 -45.32 -5.66 -0.29
CA SER A 421 -44.69 -6.12 0.95
C SER A 421 -43.36 -5.41 1.25
N PHE A 422 -42.88 -4.57 0.32
CA PHE A 422 -41.59 -3.92 0.45
C PHE A 422 -41.72 -2.46 0.93
N PRO A 423 -41.15 -2.07 2.10
CA PRO A 423 -41.34 -0.74 2.68
C PRO A 423 -40.87 0.42 1.81
N GLY A 424 -39.86 0.18 0.94
CA GLY A 424 -39.30 1.17 0.01
C GLY A 424 -39.90 1.16 -1.40
N SER A 425 -40.95 0.40 -1.64
CA SER A 425 -41.51 0.17 -3.01
C SER A 425 -41.89 1.48 -3.72
N GLN A 426 -42.52 2.40 -3.00
CA GLN A 426 -42.92 3.69 -3.58
C GLN A 426 -41.70 4.53 -4.00
N SER A 427 -40.63 4.55 -3.19
CA SER A 427 -39.39 5.26 -3.51
C SER A 427 -38.67 4.61 -4.69
N LEU A 428 -38.64 3.26 -4.73
CA LEU A 428 -38.07 2.53 -5.88
C LEU A 428 -38.84 2.77 -7.17
N ARG A 429 -40.17 2.79 -7.09
CA ARG A 429 -41.02 3.08 -8.26
C ARG A 429 -40.80 4.49 -8.77
N ALA A 430 -40.70 5.47 -7.88
CA ALA A 430 -40.42 6.87 -8.23
C ALA A 430 -39.06 7.00 -8.93
N GLU A 431 -38.01 6.36 -8.38
CA GLU A 431 -36.67 6.36 -8.95
C GLU A 431 -36.63 5.66 -10.32
N TYR A 432 -37.24 4.46 -10.43
CA TYR A 432 -37.30 3.75 -11.70
C TYR A 432 -38.08 4.53 -12.77
N SER A 433 -39.25 5.11 -12.41
CA SER A 433 -40.08 5.88 -13.33
C SER A 433 -39.37 7.16 -13.85
N PHE A 434 -38.46 7.73 -13.05
CA PHE A 434 -37.65 8.85 -13.48
C PHE A 434 -36.70 8.48 -14.63
N HIS A 435 -36.24 7.25 -14.69
CA HIS A 435 -35.34 6.74 -15.73
C HIS A 435 -36.05 6.03 -16.87
N GLN A 436 -37.35 5.80 -16.78
CA GLN A 436 -38.15 5.07 -17.77
C GLN A 436 -38.47 5.92 -19.01
N LYS A 437 -38.45 5.30 -20.20
CA LYS A 437 -38.64 5.96 -21.49
C LYS A 437 -40.05 6.52 -21.66
N ASP A 438 -41.05 5.71 -21.32
CA ASP A 438 -42.48 6.07 -21.38
C ASP A 438 -43.02 5.95 -19.96
N ARG A 439 -43.78 6.94 -19.49
CA ARG A 439 -44.41 6.92 -18.17
C ARG A 439 -45.55 5.87 -18.06
N GLU A 440 -45.77 5.14 -19.12
CA GLU A 440 -46.63 3.96 -19.09
C GLU A 440 -45.92 2.83 -18.36
N ASP A 441 -46.56 2.30 -17.33
CA ASP A 441 -46.09 1.30 -16.35
C ASP A 441 -45.64 -0.01 -17.04
N ARG A 442 -44.51 -0.01 -17.74
CA ARG A 442 -43.83 -1.22 -18.21
C ARG A 442 -43.16 -1.84 -16.99
N GLY A 443 -43.85 -2.85 -16.44
CA GLY A 443 -43.51 -3.43 -15.15
C GLY A 443 -42.07 -3.88 -15.05
N PHE A 444 -41.45 -3.49 -13.96
CA PHE A 444 -40.19 -4.08 -13.48
C PHE A 444 -40.50 -5.26 -12.55
N THR A 445 -39.56 -6.17 -12.43
CA THR A 445 -39.67 -7.27 -11.48
C THR A 445 -38.73 -7.03 -10.31
N LEU A 446 -39.25 -7.12 -9.08
CA LEU A 446 -38.41 -7.06 -7.88
C LEU A 446 -37.92 -8.46 -7.53
N LEU A 447 -36.61 -8.61 -7.42
CA LEU A 447 -35.97 -9.84 -6.99
C LEU A 447 -35.08 -9.57 -5.75
N THR A 448 -34.94 -10.58 -4.90
CA THR A 448 -33.95 -10.57 -3.81
C THR A 448 -33.26 -11.93 -3.75
N VAL A 449 -32.09 -11.96 -3.14
CA VAL A 449 -31.29 -13.20 -2.97
C VAL A 449 -32.02 -14.13 -1.98
N GLU A 450 -32.14 -15.42 -2.32
CA GLU A 450 -32.69 -16.42 -1.40
C GLU A 450 -31.72 -16.73 -0.26
N ASP A 451 -32.21 -16.67 1.00
CA ASP A 451 -31.42 -16.93 2.19
C ASP A 451 -30.78 -18.35 2.23
N LYS A 452 -31.44 -19.34 1.56
CA LYS A 452 -30.94 -20.73 1.50
C LYS A 452 -29.67 -20.88 0.67
N THR A 453 -29.50 -20.07 -0.36
CA THR A 453 -28.34 -20.12 -1.25
C THR A 453 -27.20 -19.22 -0.78
N ASN A 454 -27.48 -18.24 0.08
CA ASN A 454 -26.48 -17.30 0.59
C ASN A 454 -25.97 -17.63 2.01
N SER A 455 -25.96 -18.92 2.39
CA SER A 455 -25.39 -19.36 3.68
C SER A 455 -23.89 -19.01 3.85
N SER A 456 -23.16 -18.80 2.74
CA SER A 456 -21.75 -18.39 2.71
C SER A 456 -21.53 -16.88 2.78
N GLY A 457 -22.59 -16.06 2.82
CA GLY A 457 -22.48 -14.60 2.86
C GLY A 457 -21.91 -13.97 1.58
N VAL A 458 -22.15 -14.61 0.42
CA VAL A 458 -21.75 -14.10 -0.89
C VAL A 458 -22.36 -12.72 -1.12
N LYS A 459 -21.54 -11.77 -1.55
CA LYS A 459 -21.94 -10.40 -1.81
C LYS A 459 -22.28 -10.23 -3.30
N VAL A 460 -23.34 -9.48 -3.58
CA VAL A 460 -23.74 -9.07 -4.93
C VAL A 460 -23.02 -7.79 -5.28
N PRO A 461 -22.15 -7.77 -6.30
CA PRO A 461 -21.49 -6.54 -6.75
C PRO A 461 -22.48 -5.63 -7.48
N ALA A 462 -22.30 -4.34 -7.36
CA ALA A 462 -23.07 -3.31 -8.03
C ALA A 462 -22.20 -2.11 -8.37
N LEU A 463 -22.42 -1.51 -9.51
CA LEU A 463 -21.72 -0.28 -9.89
C LEU A 463 -22.44 0.93 -9.30
N SER A 464 -21.68 1.80 -8.63
CA SER A 464 -22.17 3.07 -8.07
C SER A 464 -22.80 3.93 -9.17
N SER A 465 -23.86 4.65 -8.83
CA SER A 465 -24.52 5.59 -9.73
C SER A 465 -23.71 6.87 -10.02
N GLN A 466 -22.74 7.18 -9.16
CA GLN A 466 -22.00 8.45 -9.20
C GLN A 466 -20.61 8.30 -9.82
N ASP A 467 -19.98 7.16 -9.62
CA ASP A 467 -18.63 6.88 -10.06
C ASP A 467 -18.48 5.37 -10.38
N SER A 468 -17.40 5.01 -11.04
CA SER A 468 -17.13 3.61 -11.41
C SER A 468 -16.78 2.70 -10.21
N ARG A 469 -17.09 3.07 -8.96
CA ARG A 469 -16.81 2.22 -7.80
C ARG A 469 -17.74 1.03 -7.75
N LEU A 470 -17.20 -0.10 -7.32
CA LEU A 470 -17.99 -1.30 -7.07
C LEU A 470 -18.44 -1.34 -5.61
N LEU A 471 -19.74 -1.39 -5.41
CA LEU A 471 -20.41 -1.59 -4.13
C LEU A 471 -20.73 -3.08 -3.98
N ASN A 472 -20.76 -3.58 -2.75
CA ASN A 472 -21.02 -4.99 -2.47
C ASN A 472 -22.13 -5.12 -1.44
N TYR A 473 -23.25 -5.72 -1.85
CA TYR A 473 -24.44 -5.91 -1.03
C TYR A 473 -24.63 -7.38 -0.67
N LYS A 474 -25.06 -7.66 0.57
CA LYS A 474 -25.35 -9.03 1.03
C LYS A 474 -26.77 -9.46 0.68
N LYS A 475 -27.72 -8.53 0.77
CA LYS A 475 -29.13 -8.78 0.55
C LYS A 475 -29.81 -7.61 -0.18
N PRO A 476 -29.40 -7.35 -1.43
CA PRO A 476 -29.99 -6.26 -2.20
C PRO A 476 -31.38 -6.61 -2.72
N VAL A 477 -32.14 -5.55 -3.02
CA VAL A 477 -33.34 -5.64 -3.87
C VAL A 477 -32.92 -5.28 -5.30
N LEU A 478 -33.18 -6.19 -6.23
CA LEU A 478 -32.90 -5.99 -7.65
C LEU A 478 -34.18 -5.52 -8.34
N VAL A 479 -34.12 -4.35 -8.96
CA VAL A 479 -35.14 -3.81 -9.88
C VAL A 479 -34.73 -4.26 -11.27
N VAL A 480 -35.39 -5.34 -11.74
CA VAL A 480 -35.00 -5.99 -12.99
C VAL A 480 -35.83 -5.46 -14.14
N THR A 481 -35.17 -4.88 -15.14
CA THR A 481 -35.75 -4.55 -16.44
C THR A 481 -35.40 -5.63 -17.46
N GLU A 482 -36.34 -6.01 -18.32
CA GLU A 482 -36.11 -7.04 -19.35
C GLU A 482 -35.07 -6.55 -20.39
N SER A 483 -35.17 -5.29 -20.83
CA SER A 483 -34.21 -4.66 -21.75
C SER A 483 -33.93 -3.26 -21.28
N ALA A 484 -32.65 -2.94 -21.13
CA ALA A 484 -32.23 -1.59 -20.77
C ALA A 484 -32.49 -0.59 -21.89
N THR A 485 -32.16 -0.94 -23.13
CA THR A 485 -32.24 -0.04 -24.30
C THR A 485 -33.68 0.24 -24.74
N GLN A 486 -34.63 -0.68 -24.46
CA GLN A 486 -36.04 -0.50 -24.82
C GLN A 486 -36.85 0.24 -23.75
N ASN A 487 -36.52 0.01 -22.47
CA ASN A 487 -37.35 0.46 -21.36
C ASN A 487 -36.85 1.76 -20.71
N LEU A 488 -35.55 2.09 -20.85
CA LEU A 488 -34.97 3.26 -20.20
C LEU A 488 -34.75 4.44 -21.17
N GLN A 489 -34.72 5.64 -20.62
CA GLN A 489 -34.53 6.87 -21.41
C GLN A 489 -33.16 6.87 -22.12
N PRO A 490 -33.08 7.36 -23.38
CA PRO A 490 -31.82 7.43 -24.10
C PRO A 490 -30.74 8.23 -23.35
N SER A 491 -31.09 9.34 -22.74
CA SER A 491 -30.17 10.17 -21.95
C SER A 491 -29.64 9.43 -20.72
N PHE A 492 -30.48 8.61 -20.06
CA PHE A 492 -30.02 7.77 -18.95
C PHE A 492 -29.02 6.71 -19.43
N ILE A 493 -29.30 6.06 -20.56
CA ILE A 493 -28.41 5.04 -21.14
C ILE A 493 -27.04 5.65 -21.48
N SER A 494 -27.02 6.82 -22.12
CA SER A 494 -25.77 7.52 -22.41
C SER A 494 -25.01 7.92 -21.14
N ALA A 495 -25.70 8.41 -20.11
CA ALA A 495 -25.10 8.73 -18.83
C ALA A 495 -24.57 7.48 -18.11
N ALA A 496 -25.35 6.40 -18.06
CA ALA A 496 -24.94 5.14 -17.45
C ALA A 496 -23.73 4.49 -18.17
N LEU A 497 -23.61 4.73 -19.47
CA LEU A 497 -22.46 4.29 -20.24
C LEU A 497 -21.18 5.04 -19.82
N THR A 498 -21.26 6.36 -19.68
CA THR A 498 -20.10 7.18 -19.29
C THR A 498 -19.61 6.93 -17.87
N THR A 499 -20.51 6.49 -16.98
CA THR A 499 -20.19 6.09 -15.60
C THR A 499 -19.78 4.62 -15.48
N GLY A 500 -19.77 3.86 -16.60
CA GLY A 500 -19.40 2.45 -16.62
C GLY A 500 -20.48 1.49 -16.11
N ASN A 501 -21.69 1.99 -15.81
CA ASN A 501 -22.82 1.16 -15.35
C ASN A 501 -23.39 0.25 -16.43
N ILE A 502 -23.11 0.57 -17.71
CA ILE A 502 -23.38 -0.27 -18.86
C ILE A 502 -22.08 -0.92 -19.31
N MET A 503 -22.11 -2.25 -19.39
CA MET A 503 -20.98 -3.06 -19.83
C MET A 503 -21.38 -3.91 -21.01
N VAL A 504 -20.40 -4.34 -21.82
CA VAL A 504 -20.61 -5.20 -22.97
C VAL A 504 -19.73 -6.45 -22.88
N SER A 505 -20.25 -7.60 -23.35
CA SER A 505 -19.51 -8.87 -23.33
C SER A 505 -18.74 -9.14 -24.63
N GLN A 506 -19.02 -8.40 -25.71
CA GLN A 506 -18.46 -8.63 -27.04
C GLN A 506 -17.75 -7.37 -27.58
N PRO A 507 -16.50 -7.08 -27.19
CA PRO A 507 -15.80 -5.83 -27.55
C PRO A 507 -15.66 -5.62 -29.05
N ALA A 508 -15.38 -6.67 -29.82
CA ALA A 508 -15.19 -6.58 -31.27
C ALA A 508 -16.44 -6.10 -32.03
N SER A 509 -17.64 -6.35 -31.48
CA SER A 509 -18.91 -5.95 -32.10
C SER A 509 -19.28 -4.49 -31.81
N VAL A 510 -18.71 -3.87 -30.78
CA VAL A 510 -19.06 -2.51 -30.34
C VAL A 510 -18.71 -1.47 -31.38
N ARG A 511 -17.48 -1.50 -31.91
CA ARG A 511 -17.02 -0.54 -32.91
C ARG A 511 -17.83 -0.62 -34.18
N ALA A 512 -18.21 -1.84 -34.61
CA ALA A 512 -19.08 -2.04 -35.76
C ALA A 512 -20.49 -1.46 -35.53
N ALA A 513 -21.07 -1.66 -34.32
CA ALA A 513 -22.36 -1.12 -33.97
C ALA A 513 -22.37 0.42 -33.93
N TYR A 514 -21.33 1.05 -33.35
CA TYR A 514 -21.18 2.48 -33.28
C TYR A 514 -20.95 3.11 -34.68
N ASN A 515 -20.19 2.45 -35.55
CA ASN A 515 -19.98 2.89 -36.92
C ASN A 515 -21.26 2.82 -37.77
N ALA A 516 -22.09 1.77 -37.52
CA ALA A 516 -23.38 1.63 -38.24
C ALA A 516 -24.36 2.76 -37.91
N GLU A 517 -24.22 3.39 -36.74
CA GLU A 517 -25.03 4.53 -36.30
C GLU A 517 -24.34 5.90 -36.55
N GLU A 518 -23.22 5.91 -37.26
CA GLU A 518 -22.42 7.10 -37.59
C GLU A 518 -21.84 7.86 -36.39
N ILE A 519 -21.78 7.20 -35.21
CA ILE A 519 -21.21 7.74 -33.97
C ILE A 519 -19.88 7.10 -33.59
N GLY A 520 -19.23 6.35 -34.49
CA GLY A 520 -17.98 5.64 -34.23
C GLY A 520 -16.82 6.50 -33.79
N GLN A 521 -16.80 7.79 -34.18
CA GLN A 521 -15.76 8.75 -33.78
C GLN A 521 -15.85 9.13 -32.30
N THR A 522 -17.00 8.99 -31.67
CA THR A 522 -17.15 9.27 -30.25
C THR A 522 -16.63 8.13 -29.34
N LEU A 523 -16.44 6.93 -29.88
CA LEU A 523 -15.93 5.78 -29.15
C LEU A 523 -14.39 5.86 -29.07
N LEU A 524 -13.87 6.22 -27.89
CA LEU A 524 -12.43 6.30 -27.63
C LEU A 524 -11.82 4.92 -27.43
N SER A 525 -12.39 4.11 -26.54
CA SER A 525 -11.87 2.78 -26.23
C SER A 525 -12.97 1.86 -25.68
N VAL A 526 -12.67 0.57 -25.71
CA VAL A 526 -13.45 -0.50 -25.09
C VAL A 526 -12.52 -1.21 -24.12
N ASP A 527 -12.65 -0.88 -22.84
CA ASP A 527 -11.73 -1.30 -21.80
C ASP A 527 -12.29 -2.47 -21.00
N ARG A 528 -11.46 -3.41 -20.59
CA ARG A 528 -11.92 -4.46 -19.67
C ARG A 528 -12.41 -3.85 -18.35
N ALA A 529 -13.55 -4.30 -17.87
CA ALA A 529 -14.15 -3.81 -16.65
C ALA A 529 -13.22 -4.07 -15.44
N GLY A 530 -12.96 -3.05 -14.65
CA GLY A 530 -12.19 -3.17 -13.42
C GLY A 530 -10.67 -3.16 -13.58
N GLU A 531 -10.10 -3.09 -14.79
CA GLU A 531 -8.65 -3.13 -15.02
C GLU A 531 -7.89 -2.10 -14.15
N GLU A 532 -8.32 -0.86 -14.14
CA GLU A 532 -7.71 0.21 -13.33
C GLU A 532 -7.91 -0.03 -11.82
N HIS A 533 -9.09 -0.47 -11.42
CA HIS A 533 -9.43 -0.72 -10.02
C HIS A 533 -8.65 -1.92 -9.45
N LEU A 534 -8.42 -2.94 -10.25
CA LEU A 534 -7.62 -4.10 -9.88
C LEU A 534 -6.15 -3.74 -9.67
N TYR A 535 -5.59 -2.90 -10.56
CA TYR A 535 -4.23 -2.38 -10.39
C TYR A 535 -4.07 -1.59 -9.09
N ILE A 536 -5.03 -0.70 -8.79
CA ILE A 536 -5.01 0.08 -7.54
C ILE A 536 -5.14 -0.85 -6.32
N ALA A 537 -5.96 -1.90 -6.39
CA ALA A 537 -6.11 -2.87 -5.31
C ALA A 537 -4.80 -3.61 -5.01
N GLN A 538 -4.04 -4.03 -6.04
CA GLN A 538 -2.70 -4.62 -5.88
C GLN A 538 -1.73 -3.65 -5.18
N LEU A 539 -1.73 -2.39 -5.60
CA LEU A 539 -0.86 -1.36 -5.03
C LEU A 539 -1.16 -1.14 -3.54
N GLU A 540 -2.43 -1.05 -3.17
CA GLU A 540 -2.84 -0.86 -1.76
C GLU A 540 -2.53 -2.09 -0.90
N ARG A 541 -2.69 -3.30 -1.43
CA ARG A 541 -2.28 -4.54 -0.74
C ARG A 541 -0.79 -4.53 -0.41
N ASN A 542 0.05 -4.15 -1.38
CA ASN A 542 1.50 -4.10 -1.16
C ASN A 542 1.89 -3.01 -0.15
N ARG A 543 1.21 -1.87 -0.17
CA ARG A 543 1.37 -0.82 0.86
C ARG A 543 0.99 -1.32 2.25
N TYR A 544 -0.11 -2.05 2.37
CA TYR A 544 -0.54 -2.63 3.64
C TYR A 544 0.51 -3.61 4.20
N VAL A 545 1.05 -4.49 3.36
CA VAL A 545 2.14 -5.40 3.76
C VAL A 545 3.38 -4.63 4.24
N ALA A 546 3.78 -3.57 3.52
CA ALA A 546 4.88 -2.72 3.93
C ALA A 546 4.64 -2.04 5.29
N HIS A 547 3.42 -1.58 5.57
CA HIS A 547 3.04 -1.04 6.87
C HIS A 547 3.08 -2.09 8.00
N LEU A 548 2.67 -3.33 7.74
CA LEU A 548 2.78 -4.44 8.70
C LEU A 548 4.24 -4.74 9.06
N VAL A 549 5.11 -4.82 8.06
CA VAL A 549 6.56 -4.98 8.29
C VAL A 549 7.10 -3.80 9.11
N GLY A 550 6.69 -2.59 8.75
CA GLY A 550 7.04 -1.38 9.50
C GLY A 550 6.62 -1.43 10.97
N LEU A 551 5.40 -1.87 11.26
CA LEU A 551 4.93 -2.03 12.64
C LEU A 551 5.72 -3.11 13.40
N ALA A 552 6.08 -4.22 12.76
CA ALA A 552 6.91 -5.25 13.38
C ALA A 552 8.29 -4.69 13.77
N ILE A 553 8.90 -3.86 12.91
CA ILE A 553 10.15 -3.15 13.20
C ILE A 553 9.99 -2.22 14.42
N LEU A 554 8.91 -1.43 14.44
CA LEU A 554 8.61 -0.50 15.53
C LEU A 554 8.40 -1.23 16.87
N CYS A 555 7.66 -2.35 16.86
CA CYS A 555 7.46 -3.18 18.05
C CYS A 555 8.78 -3.76 18.56
N ALA A 556 9.62 -4.31 17.68
CA ALA A 556 10.92 -4.83 18.05
C ALA A 556 11.83 -3.74 18.65
N ALA A 557 11.85 -2.55 18.05
CA ALA A 557 12.60 -1.41 18.56
C ALA A 557 12.07 -0.92 19.93
N LEU A 558 10.75 -0.92 20.12
CA LEU A 558 10.13 -0.56 21.39
C LEU A 558 10.53 -1.55 22.51
N VAL A 559 10.51 -2.85 22.23
CA VAL A 559 10.94 -3.89 23.18
C VAL A 559 12.41 -3.72 23.55
N ILE A 560 13.29 -3.63 22.56
CA ILE A 560 14.74 -3.53 22.78
C ILE A 560 15.10 -2.19 23.44
N GLY A 561 14.55 -1.08 22.96
CA GLY A 561 14.77 0.25 23.52
C GLY A 561 14.32 0.35 24.97
N THR A 562 13.13 -0.21 25.28
CA THR A 562 12.63 -0.29 26.64
C THR A 562 13.52 -1.16 27.53
N ALA A 563 13.98 -2.31 27.02
CA ALA A 563 14.88 -3.20 27.79
C ALA A 563 16.22 -2.54 28.10
N ILE A 564 16.85 -1.88 27.12
CA ILE A 564 18.13 -1.17 27.32
C ILE A 564 17.96 0.01 28.28
N ASN A 565 16.94 0.84 28.08
CA ASN A 565 16.69 1.98 28.97
C ASN A 565 16.40 1.54 30.40
N THR A 566 15.54 0.52 30.57
CA THR A 566 15.24 -0.06 31.90
C THR A 566 16.50 -0.60 32.56
N TYR A 567 17.35 -1.31 31.80
CA TYR A 567 18.62 -1.80 32.32
C TYR A 567 19.54 -0.66 32.79
N ILE A 568 19.72 0.40 31.97
CA ILE A 568 20.54 1.57 32.32
C ILE A 568 19.98 2.24 33.58
N THR A 569 18.67 2.45 33.66
CA THR A 569 18.01 3.11 34.80
C THR A 569 18.13 2.29 36.08
N LEU A 570 17.86 0.99 36.02
CA LEU A 570 18.01 0.09 37.17
C LEU A 570 19.47 -0.02 37.62
N ALA A 571 20.42 -0.08 36.67
CA ALA A 571 21.85 -0.10 37.01
C ALA A 571 22.31 1.22 37.67
N ALA A 572 21.76 2.36 37.25
CA ALA A 572 22.06 3.66 37.87
C ALA A 572 21.48 3.79 39.28
N ARG A 573 20.35 3.12 39.57
CA ARG A 573 19.65 3.14 40.87
C ARG A 573 19.98 1.93 41.75
N ALA A 574 20.76 0.98 41.25
CA ALA A 574 20.96 -0.34 41.92
C ALA A 574 21.38 -0.24 43.37
N ARG A 575 22.23 0.73 43.75
CA ARG A 575 22.69 0.95 45.13
C ARG A 575 21.53 1.40 46.04
N ASN A 576 20.70 2.35 45.59
CA ASN A 576 19.58 2.85 46.37
C ASN A 576 18.50 1.80 46.52
N ASP A 577 18.17 1.09 45.41
CA ASP A 577 17.17 0.04 45.40
C ASP A 577 17.58 -1.15 46.27
N PHE A 578 18.89 -1.45 46.35
CA PHE A 578 19.44 -2.46 47.26
C PHE A 578 19.25 -2.07 48.73
N VAL A 579 19.56 -0.81 49.11
CA VAL A 579 19.38 -0.30 50.47
C VAL A 579 17.91 -0.35 50.88
N LEU A 580 16.99 0.09 50.00
CA LEU A 580 15.55 0.04 50.25
C LEU A 580 15.05 -1.39 50.41
N ARG A 581 15.58 -2.31 49.62
CA ARG A 581 15.20 -3.75 49.73
C ARG A 581 15.71 -4.40 50.98
N THR A 582 16.94 -4.10 51.43
CA THR A 582 17.51 -4.57 52.68
C THR A 582 16.81 -3.98 53.90
N ALA A 583 16.21 -2.78 53.75
CA ALA A 583 15.33 -2.16 54.74
C ALA A 583 13.91 -2.78 54.81
N GLY A 584 13.63 -3.84 54.03
CA GLY A 584 12.37 -4.58 54.05
C GLY A 584 11.27 -4.06 53.13
N LEU A 585 11.51 -3.02 52.33
CA LEU A 585 10.48 -2.49 51.45
C LEU A 585 10.14 -3.47 50.31
N PRO A 586 8.83 -3.71 50.02
CA PRO A 586 8.42 -4.59 48.95
C PRO A 586 8.76 -3.99 47.58
N LEU A 587 9.04 -4.86 46.61
CA LEU A 587 9.42 -4.45 45.24
C LEU A 587 8.41 -3.52 44.57
N ARG A 588 7.11 -3.79 44.84
CA ARG A 588 6.01 -2.95 44.27
C ARG A 588 6.16 -1.50 44.71
N THR A 589 6.52 -1.23 45.95
CA THR A 589 6.71 0.14 46.48
C THR A 589 7.97 0.79 45.91
N ILE A 590 9.07 0.04 45.76
CA ILE A 590 10.31 0.56 45.19
C ILE A 590 10.10 1.01 43.74
N PHE A 591 9.28 0.26 42.98
CA PHE A 591 9.03 0.58 41.56
C PHE A 591 7.81 1.44 41.27
N SER A 592 6.88 1.60 42.23
CA SER A 592 5.64 2.37 42.00
C SER A 592 5.90 3.78 41.50
N GLY A 593 6.84 4.50 42.10
CA GLY A 593 7.21 5.86 41.67
C GLY A 593 7.85 5.89 40.26
N TYR A 594 8.63 4.88 39.92
CA TYR A 594 9.20 4.76 38.57
C TYR A 594 8.11 4.47 37.54
N LEU A 595 7.25 3.49 37.81
CA LEU A 595 6.12 3.13 36.93
C LEU A 595 5.17 4.30 36.71
N LEU A 596 4.79 5.01 37.79
CA LEU A 596 3.91 6.16 37.68
C LEU A 596 4.52 7.25 36.79
N LYS A 597 5.80 7.58 37.00
CA LYS A 597 6.51 8.57 36.16
C LYS A 597 6.55 8.13 34.71
N GLU A 598 6.89 6.88 34.44
CA GLU A 598 6.93 6.32 33.08
C GLU A 598 5.58 6.38 32.39
N THR A 599 4.52 5.94 33.08
CA THR A 599 3.16 5.96 32.55
C THR A 599 2.70 7.39 32.23
N CYS A 600 2.94 8.34 33.16
CA CYS A 600 2.60 9.74 32.92
C CYS A 600 3.30 10.32 31.67
N ILE A 601 4.61 10.07 31.51
CA ILE A 601 5.36 10.59 30.36
C ILE A 601 4.87 9.95 29.05
N VAL A 602 4.62 8.64 29.05
CA VAL A 602 4.14 7.93 27.85
C VAL A 602 2.73 8.38 27.46
N CYS A 603 1.83 8.56 28.44
CA CYS A 603 0.50 9.11 28.19
C CYS A 603 0.59 10.53 27.61
N LEU A 604 1.50 11.36 28.12
CA LEU A 604 1.72 12.72 27.61
C LEU A 604 2.30 12.71 26.17
N CYS A 605 3.26 11.84 25.88
CA CYS A 605 3.79 11.65 24.54
C CYS A 605 2.71 11.17 23.55
N SER A 606 1.87 10.22 23.99
CA SER A 606 0.77 9.70 23.15
C SER A 606 -0.33 10.74 22.94
N ALA A 607 -0.62 11.56 23.96
CA ALA A 607 -1.55 12.68 23.82
C ALA A 607 -1.02 13.74 22.84
N ALA A 608 0.28 14.06 22.89
CA ALA A 608 0.89 14.98 21.94
C ALA A 608 0.85 14.42 20.50
N ALA A 609 1.12 13.12 20.32
CA ALA A 609 0.98 12.46 19.03
C ALA A 609 -0.46 12.48 18.52
N LEU A 610 -1.45 12.22 19.40
CA LEU A 610 -2.87 12.29 19.06
C LEU A 610 -3.28 13.69 18.60
N VAL A 611 -2.87 14.73 19.32
CA VAL A 611 -3.15 16.14 18.93
C VAL A 611 -2.55 16.45 17.56
N LEU A 612 -1.31 16.04 17.31
CA LEU A 612 -0.67 16.22 16.00
C LEU A 612 -1.46 15.54 14.88
N LEU A 613 -1.89 14.30 15.09
CA LEU A 613 -2.69 13.54 14.13
C LEU A 613 -4.06 14.15 13.87
N LEU A 614 -4.73 14.67 14.92
CA LEU A 614 -6.00 15.36 14.79
C LEU A 614 -5.86 16.68 14.01
N VAL A 615 -4.80 17.44 14.25
CA VAL A 615 -4.50 18.67 13.48
C VAL A 615 -4.23 18.37 12.00
N GLN A 616 -3.60 17.21 11.70
CA GLN A 616 -3.38 16.75 10.34
C GLN A 616 -4.63 16.16 9.68
N GLY A 617 -5.75 16.05 10.38
CA GLY A 617 -6.98 15.43 9.87
C GLY A 617 -6.85 13.94 9.65
N ALA A 618 -5.96 13.25 10.38
CA ALA A 618 -5.74 11.83 10.20
C ALA A 618 -7.00 11.03 10.60
N GLU A 619 -7.48 10.22 9.66
CA GLU A 619 -8.50 9.22 9.96
C GLU A 619 -7.98 8.25 11.02
N TYR A 620 -8.86 7.77 11.87
CA TYR A 620 -8.51 6.83 12.97
C TYR A 620 -7.45 7.34 13.96
N ALA A 621 -7.26 8.65 14.12
CA ALA A 621 -6.28 9.25 15.05
C ALA A 621 -6.36 8.65 16.47
N PHE A 622 -7.56 8.33 16.96
CA PHE A 622 -7.77 7.71 18.27
C PHE A 622 -7.12 6.33 18.44
N SER A 623 -6.81 5.61 17.35
CA SER A 623 -6.08 4.34 17.43
C SER A 623 -4.65 4.49 17.97
N ALA A 624 -4.09 5.71 17.95
CA ALA A 624 -2.80 6.03 18.58
C ALA A 624 -2.78 5.74 20.10
N LEU A 625 -3.97 5.72 20.76
CA LEU A 625 -4.11 5.36 22.17
C LEU A 625 -3.76 3.87 22.47
N ALA A 626 -3.61 3.04 21.46
CA ALA A 626 -3.07 1.69 21.64
C ALA A 626 -1.58 1.68 22.03
N ALA A 627 -0.81 2.72 21.67
CA ALA A 627 0.63 2.78 21.95
C ALA A 627 0.97 2.77 23.46
N PRO A 628 0.32 3.53 24.35
CA PRO A 628 0.58 3.44 25.79
C PRO A 628 0.21 2.08 26.39
N LEU A 629 -0.82 1.39 25.89
CA LEU A 629 -1.19 0.05 26.33
C LEU A 629 -0.11 -0.96 25.94
N LEU A 630 0.35 -0.92 24.69
CA LEU A 630 1.44 -1.76 24.18
C LEU A 630 2.72 -1.50 24.98
N TYR A 631 3.08 -0.24 25.21
CA TYR A 631 4.25 0.09 26.01
C TYR A 631 4.14 -0.42 27.46
N GLY A 632 2.99 -0.25 28.10
CA GLY A 632 2.75 -0.71 29.48
C GLY A 632 2.95 -2.22 29.64
N THR A 633 2.45 -3.02 28.70
CA THR A 633 2.65 -4.48 28.69
C THR A 633 4.11 -4.86 28.51
N ILE A 634 4.82 -4.21 27.58
CA ILE A 634 6.25 -4.42 27.34
C ILE A 634 7.06 -4.04 28.58
N LEU A 635 6.79 -2.88 29.18
CA LEU A 635 7.50 -2.42 30.37
C LEU A 635 7.34 -3.39 31.55
N ALA A 636 6.12 -3.86 31.80
CA ALA A 636 5.84 -4.83 32.85
C ALA A 636 6.63 -6.14 32.66
N LEU A 637 6.68 -6.65 31.43
CA LEU A 637 7.44 -7.84 31.07
C LEU A 637 8.95 -7.62 31.26
N VAL A 638 9.47 -6.52 30.75
CA VAL A 638 10.90 -6.16 30.81
C VAL A 638 11.34 -5.97 32.26
N LEU A 639 10.56 -5.29 33.09
CA LEU A 639 10.86 -5.11 34.51
C LEU A 639 10.94 -6.45 35.23
N ARG A 640 9.98 -7.34 34.99
CA ARG A 640 9.95 -8.68 35.62
C ARG A 640 11.21 -9.48 35.26
N LEU A 641 11.65 -9.45 34.02
CA LEU A 641 12.82 -10.19 33.53
C LEU A 641 14.17 -9.55 33.95
N SER A 642 14.25 -8.21 33.92
CA SER A 642 15.52 -7.50 34.19
C SER A 642 15.85 -7.38 35.66
N PHE A 643 14.84 -7.26 36.52
CA PHE A 643 15.06 -7.01 37.93
C PHE A 643 15.79 -8.17 38.62
N SER A 644 15.33 -9.43 38.43
CA SER A 644 15.97 -10.58 39.05
C SER A 644 17.46 -10.69 38.69
N ARG A 645 17.80 -10.43 37.42
CA ARG A 645 19.16 -10.49 36.90
C ARG A 645 20.07 -9.39 37.48
N ILE A 646 19.56 -8.14 37.58
CA ILE A 646 20.33 -7.00 38.08
C ILE A 646 20.51 -7.13 39.58
N PHE A 647 19.48 -7.54 40.33
CA PHE A 647 19.57 -7.75 41.75
C PHE A 647 20.58 -8.84 42.10
N THR A 648 20.51 -10.00 41.45
CA THR A 648 21.48 -11.09 41.64
C THR A 648 22.91 -10.62 41.32
N ALA A 649 23.11 -9.89 40.21
CA ALA A 649 24.42 -9.34 39.84
C ALA A 649 24.94 -8.33 40.87
N THR A 650 24.06 -7.55 41.52
CA THR A 650 24.46 -6.58 42.56
C THR A 650 24.87 -7.30 43.86
N VAL A 651 24.18 -8.38 44.23
CA VAL A 651 24.52 -9.21 45.37
C VAL A 651 25.89 -9.89 45.16
N HIS A 652 26.13 -10.50 44.00
CA HIS A 652 27.38 -11.21 43.72
C HIS A 652 28.59 -10.27 43.60
N ARG A 653 28.43 -9.02 43.20
CA ARG A 653 29.56 -8.04 43.11
C ARG A 653 30.04 -7.54 44.45
N ARG A 654 29.37 -7.80 45.56
CA ARG A 654 29.85 -7.52 46.94
C ARG A 654 30.74 -8.60 47.52
N HIS A 655 30.74 -9.78 46.90
CA HIS A 655 31.61 -10.89 47.31
C HIS A 655 32.87 -11.04 46.48
N VAL A 656 33.13 -10.08 45.56
CA VAL A 656 34.38 -9.91 44.84
C VAL A 656 34.83 -8.46 45.03
#